data_1e3b1f1d84007766cee830b66475f063
#
_entry.id   1e3b1f1d84007766cee830b66475f063
#
_cell.length_a   1.000
_cell.length_b   1.000
_cell.length_c   1.000
_cell.angle_alpha   90.00
_cell.angle_beta   90.00
_cell.angle_gamma   90.00
#
_symmetry.space_group_name_H-M   'P 1'
#
loop_
_entity.id
_entity.type
_entity.pdbx_description
1 polymer ?
#
loop_
_entity_poly.entity_id
_entity_poly.type
_entity_poly.pdbx_seq_one_letter_code
_entity_poly.pdbx_strand_id
1 'polypeptide(L)'
;MALIGPWSCDPMFSRAMPTAAANLALSRLRSDSSLSRGYWYDVKLLDEDCSTSKALTELGEMEGYGHAYIGPFNPALCHTASLLAEHWEVGLASPSCLDANWPNLPPITPPSRVLFTVLKSFQWAHVGVISARSNLWESTGQEVASALRAMGLPIGPVVTMETRTQVGAREALKEIKEADKVKVVIMCMSSLLIGGEDQRELLLAALDMGMVSDGYVFIPYDTLLYAMPYQDTVFPQLTNSTQLRHAYSSVLTVTIASDQSFYEAFREAQISREIRSAVSATEVSPMFGTIFNMVYFVAKAVEERRQAGGGHWVTGDHLIQSDGGFDFKGFNQVLYGGKKGRGLQARYVVLDSDGDRLVPTHSLAATDTAGLVGALRPLSRSFIFPGGKPPKASFCWFSPEETCSGGLDTVTMIFIFLLLCALIGAFLYWIRKYKRSTNVTKLILTLDDIVFIDTQVSRKKLNDESIMRSLLEIKTPLRSIARSYILTSAESSNIGILEGDWVWMKKIPAGKTMTAVNQNTQSLFNHLREMRHENLNLYLGLFLDSGIFALVVEHCPRGSLADLLAEATMRLDWMFKSSLLMDLIKGMKYLHLRGLSHGRLKSTNCLVDGRFVLKITDYGLPMILHSQSLSLSEDPQELLWSAPELLRNSVRGGSFAGDVFSFSIIIQEVISRTLPYAMMDMPAHEIVERIKTPPPLFRPVVSVDEAPSECLSLMNECWNEDPSKRPSFDDIFKQFRGINRGKRA
;
A
#
# COMPACT_ATOMS: atom_id res chain seq x y z
N MET A 1 16.96 18.29 -27.47
CA MET A 1 16.65 17.01 -26.82
C MET A 1 17.70 16.74 -25.77
N ALA A 2 17.33 16.21 -24.60
CA ALA A 2 18.28 15.72 -23.61
C ALA A 2 18.32 14.19 -23.65
N LEU A 3 19.51 13.63 -23.70
CA LEU A 3 19.75 12.18 -23.70
C LEU A 3 20.36 11.81 -22.35
N ILE A 4 19.62 11.08 -21.54
CA ILE A 4 19.91 10.81 -20.14
C ILE A 4 20.24 9.33 -19.99
N GLY A 5 21.38 8.99 -19.45
CA GLY A 5 21.77 7.59 -19.24
C GLY A 5 23.06 7.40 -18.46
N PRO A 6 23.36 6.18 -17.99
CA PRO A 6 24.52 5.84 -17.16
C PRO A 6 25.78 5.62 -18.02
N TRP A 7 26.21 6.66 -18.72
CA TRP A 7 27.24 6.56 -19.77
C TRP A 7 28.65 6.21 -19.27
N SER A 8 28.93 6.48 -17.99
CA SER A 8 30.23 6.22 -17.37
C SER A 8 30.29 4.92 -16.59
N CYS A 9 29.17 4.29 -16.28
CA CYS A 9 29.06 3.35 -15.19
C CYS A 9 29.05 1.87 -15.61
N ASP A 10 28.53 1.56 -16.77
CA ASP A 10 28.27 0.16 -17.16
C ASP A 10 28.78 -0.10 -18.58
N PRO A 11 29.38 -1.28 -18.86
CA PRO A 11 29.93 -1.62 -20.19
C PRO A 11 28.91 -1.50 -21.34
N MET A 12 27.63 -1.81 -21.09
CA MET A 12 26.60 -1.68 -22.10
C MET A 12 26.42 -0.24 -22.57
N PHE A 13 26.50 0.72 -21.63
CA PHE A 13 26.32 2.15 -21.91
C PHE A 13 27.60 2.87 -22.25
N SER A 14 28.71 2.59 -21.53
CA SER A 14 29.99 3.27 -21.74
C SER A 14 30.62 2.96 -23.12
N ARG A 15 30.35 1.76 -23.64
CA ARG A 15 30.77 1.36 -24.99
C ARG A 15 29.74 1.69 -26.08
N ALA A 16 28.60 2.27 -25.73
CA ALA A 16 27.52 2.62 -26.69
C ALA A 16 27.83 3.88 -27.50
N MET A 17 28.87 4.63 -27.20
CA MET A 17 29.25 5.87 -27.89
C MET A 17 28.06 6.83 -28.07
N PRO A 18 27.34 7.24 -27.01
CA PRO A 18 26.05 7.93 -27.10
C PRO A 18 26.12 9.22 -27.94
N THR A 19 27.20 9.99 -27.83
CA THR A 19 27.42 11.19 -28.64
C THR A 19 27.50 10.86 -30.13
N ALA A 20 28.19 9.79 -30.48
CA ALA A 20 28.32 9.39 -31.88
C ALA A 20 26.98 8.86 -32.45
N ALA A 21 26.25 8.09 -31.65
CA ALA A 21 24.90 7.60 -32.00
C ALA A 21 23.91 8.74 -32.25
N ALA A 22 23.87 9.70 -31.31
CA ALA A 22 23.02 10.88 -31.43
C ALA A 22 23.41 11.75 -32.66
N ASN A 23 24.71 12.00 -32.84
CA ASN A 23 25.19 12.78 -34.01
C ASN A 23 24.89 12.09 -35.31
N LEU A 24 24.99 10.77 -35.38
CA LEU A 24 24.60 10.02 -36.59
C LEU A 24 23.10 10.16 -36.87
N ALA A 25 22.27 10.01 -35.83
CA ALA A 25 20.83 10.20 -35.96
C ALA A 25 20.51 11.62 -36.48
N LEU A 26 21.11 12.64 -35.89
CA LEU A 26 20.96 14.04 -36.31
C LEU A 26 21.44 14.28 -37.74
N SER A 27 22.55 13.65 -38.17
CA SER A 27 23.07 13.74 -39.50
C SER A 27 22.08 13.16 -40.52
N ARG A 28 21.55 11.97 -40.24
CA ARG A 28 20.55 11.33 -41.13
C ARG A 28 19.21 12.10 -41.13
N LEU A 29 18.79 12.66 -39.97
CA LEU A 29 17.63 13.54 -39.91
C LEU A 29 17.79 14.80 -40.76
N ARG A 30 18.96 15.43 -40.76
CA ARG A 30 19.24 16.62 -41.58
C ARG A 30 19.23 16.29 -43.07
N SER A 31 19.60 15.09 -43.47
CA SER A 31 19.54 14.62 -44.86
C SER A 31 18.13 14.24 -45.32
N ASP A 32 17.22 13.94 -44.38
CA ASP A 32 15.82 13.66 -44.67
C ASP A 32 15.00 14.97 -44.69
N SER A 33 14.71 15.43 -45.91
CA SER A 33 13.95 16.68 -46.09
C SER A 33 12.53 16.65 -45.52
N SER A 34 11.97 15.48 -45.27
CA SER A 34 10.63 15.32 -44.69
C SER A 34 10.65 15.57 -43.17
N LEU A 35 11.73 15.23 -42.49
CA LEU A 35 11.85 15.31 -41.02
C LEU A 35 12.54 16.59 -40.55
N SER A 36 13.28 17.29 -41.40
CA SER A 36 14.04 18.48 -41.03
C SER A 36 13.34 19.82 -41.33
N ARG A 37 12.13 19.79 -41.88
CA ARG A 37 11.40 21.03 -42.28
C ARG A 37 11.01 21.87 -41.06
N GLY A 38 11.72 23.00 -40.88
CA GLY A 38 11.36 23.99 -39.84
C GLY A 38 11.85 23.71 -38.44
N TYR A 39 12.53 22.60 -38.21
CA TYR A 39 13.10 22.28 -36.91
C TYR A 39 14.62 22.14 -36.96
N TRP A 40 15.27 22.65 -35.93
CA TRP A 40 16.68 22.41 -35.63
C TRP A 40 16.76 21.47 -34.43
N TYR A 41 17.31 20.29 -34.64
CA TYR A 41 17.49 19.30 -33.60
C TYR A 41 18.90 19.41 -33.01
N ASP A 42 19.00 19.50 -31.73
CA ASP A 42 20.22 19.43 -30.93
C ASP A 42 20.06 18.43 -29.79
N VAL A 43 21.14 17.74 -29.41
CA VAL A 43 21.13 16.73 -28.36
C VAL A 43 22.24 17.04 -27.35
N LYS A 44 21.85 17.21 -26.08
CA LYS A 44 22.76 17.29 -24.95
C LYS A 44 22.74 15.97 -24.18
N LEU A 45 23.94 15.46 -23.84
CA LEU A 45 24.08 14.29 -23.00
C LEU A 45 24.07 14.69 -21.52
N LEU A 46 23.38 13.88 -20.73
CA LEU A 46 23.39 13.89 -19.27
C LEU A 46 23.85 12.52 -18.78
N ASP A 47 24.83 12.49 -17.89
CA ASP A 47 25.31 11.25 -17.29
C ASP A 47 24.66 11.00 -15.94
N GLU A 48 23.97 9.88 -15.79
CA GLU A 48 23.39 9.43 -14.50
C GLU A 48 24.46 9.07 -13.46
N ASP A 49 25.74 8.95 -13.88
CA ASP A 49 26.95 8.68 -13.07
C ASP A 49 26.75 7.62 -11.97
N CYS A 50 25.92 6.61 -12.23
CA CYS A 50 25.54 5.53 -11.29
C CYS A 50 25.08 6.01 -9.90
N SER A 51 24.71 7.27 -9.76
CA SER A 51 24.26 7.91 -8.54
C SER A 51 22.90 8.56 -8.78
N THR A 52 21.86 7.99 -8.20
CA THR A 52 20.50 8.52 -8.33
C THR A 52 20.41 9.99 -7.89
N SER A 53 21.12 10.36 -6.81
CA SER A 53 21.10 11.74 -6.30
C SER A 53 21.75 12.75 -7.24
N LYS A 54 22.88 12.37 -7.85
CA LYS A 54 23.57 13.23 -8.84
C LYS A 54 22.76 13.36 -10.12
N ALA A 55 22.22 12.24 -10.61
CA ALA A 55 21.34 12.24 -11.77
C ALA A 55 20.11 13.14 -11.60
N LEU A 56 19.51 13.15 -10.40
CA LEU A 56 18.38 14.04 -10.09
C LEU A 56 18.77 15.50 -10.08
N THR A 57 19.96 15.82 -9.59
CA THR A 57 20.47 17.21 -9.61
C THR A 57 20.71 17.68 -11.04
N GLU A 58 21.39 16.89 -11.85
CA GLU A 58 21.65 17.21 -13.26
C GLU A 58 20.34 17.27 -14.09
N LEU A 59 19.38 16.39 -13.79
CA LEU A 59 18.07 16.45 -14.41
C LEU A 59 17.32 17.75 -14.04
N GLY A 60 17.39 18.18 -12.78
CA GLY A 60 16.80 19.44 -12.33
C GLY A 60 17.41 20.67 -13.02
N GLU A 61 18.69 20.64 -13.36
CA GLU A 61 19.37 21.72 -14.09
C GLU A 61 18.96 21.82 -15.57
N MET A 62 18.18 20.87 -16.06
CA MET A 62 17.69 20.84 -17.45
C MET A 62 16.38 21.58 -17.66
N GLU A 63 15.83 22.19 -16.64
CA GLU A 63 14.62 23.02 -16.78
C GLU A 63 14.78 24.06 -17.89
N GLY A 64 13.85 24.10 -18.83
CA GLY A 64 13.85 25.03 -19.94
C GLY A 64 14.88 24.76 -21.06
N TYR A 65 15.73 23.73 -20.94
CA TYR A 65 16.74 23.43 -21.97
C TYR A 65 16.12 22.84 -23.24
N GLY A 66 15.17 21.92 -23.10
CA GLY A 66 14.69 21.16 -24.26
C GLY A 66 13.22 20.78 -24.19
N HIS A 67 12.68 20.38 -25.34
CA HIS A 67 11.28 20.00 -25.50
C HIS A 67 11.06 18.49 -25.45
N ALA A 68 12.12 17.68 -25.42
CA ALA A 68 12.04 16.23 -25.32
C ALA A 68 13.25 15.66 -24.56
N TYR A 69 12.98 14.69 -23.72
CA TYR A 69 13.94 13.94 -22.92
C TYR A 69 13.93 12.48 -23.35
N ILE A 70 15.10 11.89 -23.55
CA ILE A 70 15.32 10.50 -23.91
C ILE A 70 16.04 9.82 -22.75
N GLY A 71 15.43 8.80 -22.15
CA GLY A 71 15.83 8.24 -20.87
C GLY A 71 14.88 8.70 -19.77
N PRO A 72 15.16 8.45 -18.48
CA PRO A 72 16.35 7.76 -17.96
C PRO A 72 16.37 6.27 -18.34
N PHE A 73 17.55 5.68 -18.28
CA PHE A 73 17.72 4.22 -18.45
C PHE A 73 17.69 3.48 -17.10
N ASN A 74 17.89 4.18 -16.01
CA ASN A 74 17.77 3.63 -14.67
C ASN A 74 16.31 3.68 -14.19
N PRO A 75 15.65 2.53 -13.92
CA PRO A 75 14.27 2.49 -13.45
C PRO A 75 14.01 3.26 -12.16
N ALA A 76 14.99 3.39 -11.28
CA ALA A 76 14.88 4.17 -10.04
C ALA A 76 14.58 5.66 -10.29
N LEU A 77 14.90 6.18 -11.46
CA LEU A 77 14.67 7.58 -11.85
C LEU A 77 13.35 7.79 -12.58
N CYS A 78 12.67 6.74 -12.99
CA CYS A 78 11.49 6.80 -13.86
C CYS A 78 10.38 7.68 -13.28
N HIS A 79 10.02 7.46 -12.03
CA HIS A 79 8.93 8.22 -11.39
C HIS A 79 9.26 9.72 -11.28
N THR A 80 10.48 10.05 -10.87
CA THR A 80 10.88 11.46 -10.73
C THR A 80 11.01 12.14 -12.06
N ALA A 81 11.59 11.47 -13.07
CA ALA A 81 11.69 12.01 -14.42
C ALA A 81 10.31 12.26 -15.04
N SER A 82 9.33 11.39 -14.77
CA SER A 82 7.95 11.60 -15.22
C SER A 82 7.31 12.83 -14.58
N LEU A 83 7.46 13.00 -13.26
CA LEU A 83 6.92 14.17 -12.56
C LEU A 83 7.54 15.49 -13.06
N LEU A 84 8.85 15.48 -13.31
CA LEU A 84 9.54 16.64 -13.84
C LEU A 84 9.12 16.93 -15.29
N ALA A 85 9.02 15.91 -16.12
CA ALA A 85 8.57 16.05 -17.51
C ALA A 85 7.14 16.58 -17.59
N GLU A 86 6.24 16.11 -16.72
CA GLU A 86 4.88 16.63 -16.61
C GLU A 86 4.86 18.11 -16.14
N HIS A 87 5.66 18.45 -15.13
CA HIS A 87 5.73 19.81 -14.61
C HIS A 87 6.32 20.81 -15.63
N TRP A 88 7.30 20.37 -16.41
CA TRP A 88 7.92 21.20 -17.44
C TRP A 88 7.19 21.16 -18.80
N GLU A 89 6.13 20.39 -18.91
CA GLU A 89 5.37 20.17 -20.14
C GLU A 89 6.27 19.72 -21.31
N VAL A 90 7.17 18.77 -21.06
CA VAL A 90 8.12 18.22 -22.04
C VAL A 90 7.85 16.76 -22.35
N GLY A 91 8.15 16.33 -23.56
CA GLY A 91 8.05 14.93 -23.97
C GLY A 91 9.13 14.08 -23.29
N LEU A 92 8.77 12.90 -22.80
CA LEU A 92 9.69 11.93 -22.23
C LEU A 92 9.59 10.59 -22.95
N ALA A 93 10.71 10.06 -23.40
CA ALA A 93 10.81 8.76 -24.05
C ALA A 93 11.86 7.89 -23.36
N SER A 94 11.45 6.88 -22.61
CA SER A 94 12.36 5.97 -21.92
C SER A 94 12.12 4.51 -22.33
N PRO A 95 13.17 3.76 -22.69
CA PRO A 95 13.06 2.34 -22.98
C PRO A 95 13.02 1.46 -21.74
N SER A 96 13.34 2.00 -20.56
CA SER A 96 13.49 1.23 -19.31
C SER A 96 12.36 1.48 -18.30
N CYS A 97 11.53 2.50 -18.49
CA CYS A 97 10.43 2.81 -17.59
C CYS A 97 9.18 1.99 -17.97
N LEU A 98 8.78 1.07 -17.10
CA LEU A 98 7.79 0.04 -17.37
C LEU A 98 6.38 0.35 -16.86
N ASP A 99 6.16 1.50 -16.23
CA ASP A 99 4.87 1.85 -15.64
C ASP A 99 3.77 1.99 -16.70
N ALA A 100 2.67 1.26 -16.52
CA ALA A 100 1.52 1.24 -17.44
C ALA A 100 0.78 2.58 -17.50
N ASN A 101 0.95 3.46 -16.53
CA ASN A 101 0.30 4.77 -16.43
C ASN A 101 1.20 5.93 -16.91
N TRP A 102 2.26 5.63 -17.62
CA TRP A 102 3.19 6.62 -18.15
C TRP A 102 2.49 7.55 -19.15
N PRO A 103 2.32 8.83 -18.90
CA PRO A 103 1.56 9.74 -19.75
C PRO A 103 2.34 10.19 -21.01
N ASN A 104 3.59 9.76 -21.13
CA ASN A 104 4.54 10.25 -22.11
C ASN A 104 4.66 9.36 -23.35
N LEU A 105 5.54 9.71 -24.28
CA LEU A 105 5.78 8.98 -25.53
C LEU A 105 5.84 7.47 -25.25
N PRO A 106 4.97 6.66 -25.86
CA PRO A 106 4.90 5.24 -25.57
C PRO A 106 6.25 4.58 -25.92
N PRO A 107 6.87 3.88 -24.95
CA PRO A 107 8.10 3.17 -25.20
C PRO A 107 7.89 2.02 -26.20
N ILE A 108 8.99 1.50 -26.72
CA ILE A 108 9.03 0.18 -27.37
C ILE A 108 8.35 -0.82 -26.42
N THR A 109 7.71 -1.86 -26.95
CA THR A 109 7.03 -2.92 -26.16
C THR A 109 7.81 -3.23 -24.87
N PRO A 110 7.22 -3.12 -23.69
CA PRO A 110 7.94 -3.28 -22.43
C PRO A 110 8.69 -4.61 -22.38
N PRO A 111 10.01 -4.64 -22.08
CA PRO A 111 10.80 -5.87 -22.04
C PRO A 111 10.23 -6.93 -21.10
N SER A 112 9.61 -6.54 -19.99
CA SER A 112 8.91 -7.43 -19.05
C SER A 112 7.77 -8.22 -19.69
N ARG A 113 7.03 -7.64 -20.63
CA ARG A 113 5.96 -8.34 -21.38
C ARG A 113 6.51 -9.34 -22.38
N VAL A 114 7.62 -9.01 -23.03
CA VAL A 114 8.34 -9.94 -23.89
C VAL A 114 8.81 -11.13 -23.08
N LEU A 115 9.44 -10.87 -21.96
CA LEU A 115 9.93 -11.89 -21.03
C LEU A 115 8.78 -12.76 -20.51
N PHE A 116 7.68 -12.17 -20.07
CA PHE A 116 6.47 -12.90 -19.66
C PHE A 116 5.95 -13.84 -20.76
N THR A 117 5.95 -13.39 -22.02
CA THR A 117 5.50 -14.20 -23.16
C THR A 117 6.42 -15.38 -23.40
N VAL A 118 7.74 -15.20 -23.26
CA VAL A 118 8.73 -16.28 -23.35
C VAL A 118 8.50 -17.28 -22.21
N LEU A 119 8.39 -16.82 -20.98
CA LEU A 119 8.12 -17.66 -19.81
C LEU A 119 6.81 -18.44 -19.93
N LYS A 120 5.75 -17.79 -20.40
CA LYS A 120 4.45 -18.42 -20.68
C LYS A 120 4.56 -19.51 -21.74
N SER A 121 5.29 -19.27 -22.82
CA SER A 121 5.45 -20.24 -23.91
C SER A 121 6.18 -21.52 -23.47
N PHE A 122 7.17 -21.38 -22.59
CA PHE A 122 7.88 -22.50 -22.01
C PHE A 122 7.19 -23.07 -20.75
N GLN A 123 6.16 -22.41 -20.23
CA GLN A 123 5.46 -22.74 -18.97
C GLN A 123 6.38 -22.67 -17.75
N TRP A 124 7.21 -21.65 -17.64
CA TRP A 124 8.11 -21.41 -16.51
C TRP A 124 7.55 -20.30 -15.61
N ALA A 125 6.83 -20.67 -14.57
CA ALA A 125 6.24 -19.69 -13.65
C ALA A 125 7.19 -19.33 -12.50
N HIS A 126 7.96 -20.31 -11.99
CA HIS A 126 8.86 -20.12 -10.86
C HIS A 126 10.22 -19.63 -11.34
N VAL A 127 10.49 -18.35 -11.17
CA VAL A 127 11.68 -17.68 -11.71
C VAL A 127 12.39 -16.91 -10.60
N GLY A 128 13.72 -17.04 -10.53
CA GLY A 128 14.57 -16.20 -9.70
C GLY A 128 15.17 -15.04 -10.50
N VAL A 129 15.55 -13.98 -9.81
CA VAL A 129 16.21 -12.82 -10.42
C VAL A 129 17.54 -12.60 -9.71
N ILE A 130 18.63 -12.45 -10.48
CA ILE A 130 19.94 -12.04 -9.97
C ILE A 130 20.36 -10.75 -10.63
N SER A 131 20.72 -9.74 -9.85
CA SER A 131 21.23 -8.45 -10.31
C SER A 131 22.69 -8.22 -9.94
N ALA A 132 23.42 -7.51 -10.80
CA ALA A 132 24.73 -7.00 -10.44
C ALA A 132 24.63 -5.89 -9.40
N ARG A 133 25.68 -5.74 -8.57
CA ARG A 133 25.75 -4.67 -7.56
C ARG A 133 26.04 -3.33 -8.22
N SER A 134 24.99 -2.74 -8.74
CA SER A 134 24.97 -1.34 -9.17
C SER A 134 23.53 -0.82 -9.02
N ASN A 135 23.39 0.46 -8.76
CA ASN A 135 22.06 1.06 -8.59
C ASN A 135 21.13 0.78 -9.80
N LEU A 136 21.70 0.83 -11.01
CA LEU A 136 21.01 0.52 -12.26
C LEU A 136 20.45 -0.91 -12.27
N TRP A 137 21.29 -1.91 -12.08
CA TRP A 137 20.90 -3.32 -12.22
C TRP A 137 20.09 -3.84 -11.06
N GLU A 138 20.36 -3.35 -9.85
CA GLU A 138 19.59 -3.67 -8.66
C GLU A 138 18.15 -3.15 -8.79
N SER A 139 17.98 -1.88 -9.18
CA SER A 139 16.66 -1.30 -9.43
C SER A 139 15.94 -2.00 -10.59
N THR A 140 16.69 -2.35 -11.65
CA THR A 140 16.12 -3.11 -12.79
C THR A 140 15.64 -4.49 -12.35
N GLY A 141 16.40 -5.20 -11.51
CA GLY A 141 16.01 -6.52 -11.02
C GLY A 141 14.73 -6.48 -10.17
N GLN A 142 14.61 -5.48 -9.31
CA GLN A 142 13.42 -5.27 -8.49
C GLN A 142 12.20 -4.90 -9.36
N GLU A 143 12.37 -4.02 -10.34
CA GLU A 143 11.31 -3.59 -11.25
C GLU A 143 10.81 -4.75 -12.11
N VAL A 144 11.72 -5.53 -12.70
CA VAL A 144 11.39 -6.73 -13.48
C VAL A 144 10.61 -7.74 -12.63
N ALA A 145 11.08 -7.99 -11.41
CA ALA A 145 10.40 -8.89 -10.49
C ALA A 145 8.98 -8.38 -10.14
N SER A 146 8.84 -7.07 -9.88
CA SER A 146 7.56 -6.43 -9.59
C SER A 146 6.61 -6.50 -10.77
N ALA A 147 7.08 -6.20 -11.98
CA ALA A 147 6.30 -6.28 -13.21
C ALA A 147 5.81 -7.71 -13.51
N LEU A 148 6.66 -8.72 -13.33
CA LEU A 148 6.29 -10.12 -13.52
C LEU A 148 5.31 -10.62 -12.43
N ARG A 149 5.47 -10.17 -11.18
CA ARG A 149 4.51 -10.45 -10.09
C ARG A 149 3.15 -9.81 -10.38
N ALA A 150 3.14 -8.58 -10.89
CA ALA A 150 1.90 -7.91 -11.28
C ALA A 150 1.16 -8.66 -12.41
N MET A 151 1.90 -9.43 -13.24
CA MET A 151 1.33 -10.31 -14.25
C MET A 151 0.95 -11.72 -13.72
N GLY A 152 1.06 -11.96 -12.41
CA GLY A 152 0.61 -13.18 -11.74
C GLY A 152 1.69 -14.26 -11.53
N LEU A 153 2.95 -14.00 -11.86
CA LEU A 153 4.03 -15.00 -11.67
C LEU A 153 4.60 -14.98 -10.24
N PRO A 154 4.86 -16.14 -9.63
CA PRO A 154 5.47 -16.26 -8.31
C PRO A 154 7.01 -16.06 -8.40
N ILE A 155 7.43 -14.82 -8.61
CA ILE A 155 8.85 -14.50 -8.74
C ILE A 155 9.52 -14.45 -7.37
N GLY A 156 10.61 -15.15 -7.24
CA GLY A 156 11.49 -15.14 -6.07
C GLY A 156 12.44 -16.33 -6.04
N PRO A 157 13.63 -16.21 -5.45
CA PRO A 157 14.20 -15.03 -4.80
C PRO A 157 14.66 -13.94 -5.78
N VAL A 158 14.83 -12.71 -5.27
CA VAL A 158 15.45 -11.59 -5.99
C VAL A 158 16.72 -11.23 -5.22
N VAL A 159 17.87 -11.53 -5.83
CA VAL A 159 19.17 -11.49 -5.16
C VAL A 159 20.11 -10.52 -5.87
N THR A 160 20.87 -9.76 -5.11
CA THR A 160 21.94 -8.91 -5.65
C THR A 160 23.31 -9.54 -5.35
N MET A 161 24.18 -9.59 -6.36
CA MET A 161 25.57 -10.04 -6.18
C MET A 161 26.34 -9.01 -5.36
N GLU A 162 26.73 -9.33 -4.13
CA GLU A 162 27.43 -8.40 -3.24
C GLU A 162 28.82 -7.98 -3.72
N THR A 163 29.51 -8.86 -4.43
CA THR A 163 30.84 -8.59 -4.99
C THR A 163 30.96 -9.09 -6.44
N ARG A 164 31.74 -8.38 -7.26
CA ARG A 164 32.07 -8.75 -8.66
C ARG A 164 33.09 -9.89 -8.73
N THR A 165 32.90 -10.94 -7.95
CA THR A 165 33.79 -12.08 -7.85
C THR A 165 33.00 -13.38 -7.88
N GLN A 166 33.66 -14.48 -8.16
CA GLN A 166 33.05 -15.81 -8.08
C GLN A 166 32.47 -16.13 -6.70
N VAL A 167 32.96 -15.52 -5.63
CA VAL A 167 32.43 -15.73 -4.28
C VAL A 167 31.02 -15.12 -4.17
N GLY A 168 30.86 -13.86 -4.55
CA GLY A 168 29.56 -13.21 -4.55
C GLY A 168 28.55 -13.88 -5.51
N ALA A 169 29.05 -14.34 -6.68
CA ALA A 169 28.22 -15.11 -7.62
C ALA A 169 27.77 -16.45 -7.01
N ARG A 170 28.59 -17.16 -6.29
CA ARG A 170 28.23 -18.42 -5.63
C ARG A 170 27.23 -18.21 -4.50
N GLU A 171 27.36 -17.14 -3.73
CA GLU A 171 26.40 -16.78 -2.67
C GLU A 171 25.02 -16.51 -3.27
N ALA A 172 24.95 -15.68 -4.30
CA ALA A 172 23.69 -15.39 -5.00
C ALA A 172 23.05 -16.64 -5.62
N LEU A 173 23.86 -17.50 -6.26
CA LEU A 173 23.39 -18.75 -6.85
C LEU A 173 22.96 -19.78 -5.80
N LYS A 174 23.53 -19.75 -4.60
CA LYS A 174 23.13 -20.61 -3.49
C LYS A 174 21.70 -20.29 -3.04
N GLU A 175 21.35 -19.03 -2.89
CA GLU A 175 19.96 -18.61 -2.57
C GLU A 175 18.97 -19.08 -3.64
N ILE A 176 19.34 -18.98 -4.92
CA ILE A 176 18.52 -19.52 -6.03
C ILE A 176 18.35 -21.03 -5.92
N LYS A 177 19.43 -21.76 -5.58
CA LYS A 177 19.42 -23.23 -5.50
C LYS A 177 18.60 -23.75 -4.31
N GLU A 178 18.55 -22.98 -3.23
CA GLU A 178 17.74 -23.27 -2.03
C GLU A 178 16.24 -23.00 -2.25
N ALA A 179 15.90 -22.19 -3.24
CA ALA A 179 14.50 -21.86 -3.55
C ALA A 179 13.76 -23.02 -4.22
N ASP A 180 12.58 -23.40 -3.67
CA ASP A 180 11.77 -24.50 -4.22
C ASP A 180 11.30 -24.18 -5.65
N LYS A 181 11.38 -25.17 -6.54
CA LYS A 181 10.91 -25.14 -7.93
C LYS A 181 11.57 -24.13 -8.86
N VAL A 182 12.51 -23.31 -8.41
CA VAL A 182 13.20 -22.31 -9.24
C VAL A 182 14.30 -22.98 -10.06
N LYS A 183 14.13 -23.03 -11.38
CA LYS A 183 15.12 -23.52 -12.34
C LYS A 183 15.42 -22.52 -13.46
N VAL A 184 14.73 -21.37 -13.47
CA VAL A 184 14.94 -20.30 -14.44
C VAL A 184 15.39 -19.05 -13.71
N VAL A 185 16.45 -18.43 -14.19
CA VAL A 185 17.08 -17.29 -13.56
C VAL A 185 17.19 -16.15 -14.56
N ILE A 186 16.61 -15.01 -14.23
CA ILE A 186 16.78 -13.77 -14.99
C ILE A 186 18.02 -13.07 -14.47
N MET A 187 18.92 -12.70 -15.36
CA MET A 187 20.17 -12.00 -15.06
C MET A 187 20.02 -10.52 -15.41
N CYS A 188 19.93 -9.65 -14.42
CA CYS A 188 19.92 -8.19 -14.57
C CYS A 188 21.35 -7.66 -14.41
N MET A 189 22.10 -7.73 -15.48
CA MET A 189 23.50 -7.31 -15.59
C MET A 189 23.89 -7.24 -17.06
N SER A 190 24.99 -6.57 -17.38
CA SER A 190 25.52 -6.50 -18.75
C SER A 190 25.96 -7.86 -19.25
N SER A 191 25.59 -8.19 -20.48
CA SER A 191 25.96 -9.45 -21.12
C SER A 191 27.48 -9.59 -21.28
N LEU A 192 27.96 -10.80 -20.99
CA LEU A 192 29.38 -11.13 -21.20
C LEU A 192 29.81 -10.95 -22.66
N LEU A 193 28.90 -11.10 -23.60
CA LEU A 193 29.19 -10.99 -25.05
C LEU A 193 29.52 -9.55 -25.46
N ILE A 194 29.08 -8.56 -24.67
CA ILE A 194 29.44 -7.15 -24.85
C ILE A 194 30.46 -6.65 -23.81
N GLY A 195 31.03 -7.55 -23.04
CA GLY A 195 32.07 -7.25 -22.05
C GLY A 195 31.60 -7.13 -20.62
N GLY A 196 30.46 -7.71 -20.25
CA GLY A 196 29.95 -7.79 -18.88
C GLY A 196 30.71 -8.84 -18.06
N GLU A 197 31.47 -8.40 -17.06
CA GLU A 197 32.24 -9.25 -16.18
C GLU A 197 31.37 -9.94 -15.13
N ASP A 198 30.35 -9.26 -14.61
CA ASP A 198 29.44 -9.82 -13.61
C ASP A 198 28.75 -11.08 -14.13
N GLN A 199 28.23 -11.05 -15.36
CA GLN A 199 27.62 -12.22 -15.99
C GLN A 199 28.61 -13.34 -16.24
N ARG A 200 29.86 -13.01 -16.60
CA ARG A 200 30.94 -13.99 -16.77
C ARG A 200 31.21 -14.76 -15.47
N GLU A 201 31.38 -14.05 -14.37
CA GLU A 201 31.63 -14.65 -13.06
C GLU A 201 30.44 -15.48 -12.57
N LEU A 202 29.22 -14.99 -12.82
CA LEU A 202 27.97 -15.70 -12.49
C LEU A 202 27.86 -17.04 -13.24
N LEU A 203 28.11 -17.03 -14.55
CA LEU A 203 27.99 -18.24 -15.38
C LEU A 203 29.08 -19.26 -15.07
N LEU A 204 30.33 -18.82 -14.80
CA LEU A 204 31.39 -19.70 -14.35
C LEU A 204 31.07 -20.32 -12.98
N ALA A 205 30.57 -19.55 -12.04
CA ALA A 205 30.16 -20.06 -10.75
C ALA A 205 28.97 -21.07 -10.89
N ALA A 206 28.01 -20.80 -11.79
CA ALA A 206 26.90 -21.70 -12.07
C ALA A 206 27.40 -23.05 -12.66
N LEU A 207 28.41 -23.01 -13.53
CA LEU A 207 29.04 -24.19 -14.06
C LEU A 207 29.71 -24.99 -12.96
N ASP A 208 30.52 -24.36 -12.11
CA ASP A 208 31.23 -25.00 -10.98
C ASP A 208 30.27 -25.61 -9.95
N MET A 209 29.07 -24.99 -9.74
CA MET A 209 28.06 -25.51 -8.85
C MET A 209 27.18 -26.59 -9.48
N GLY A 210 27.44 -26.99 -10.73
CA GLY A 210 26.72 -28.04 -11.46
C GLY A 210 25.34 -27.62 -11.92
N MET A 211 24.97 -26.34 -11.85
CA MET A 211 23.60 -25.86 -12.20
C MET A 211 23.30 -26.05 -13.69
N VAL A 212 24.30 -25.95 -14.57
CA VAL A 212 24.16 -26.18 -16.02
C VAL A 212 23.70 -27.61 -16.30
N SER A 213 24.29 -28.58 -15.63
CA SER A 213 23.91 -30.02 -15.74
C SER A 213 22.61 -30.36 -14.99
N ASP A 214 22.23 -29.56 -13.99
CA ASP A 214 20.98 -29.70 -13.22
C ASP A 214 19.75 -29.08 -13.89
N GLY A 215 19.87 -28.65 -15.15
CA GLY A 215 18.76 -28.12 -15.94
C GLY A 215 18.31 -26.71 -15.58
N TYR A 216 19.20 -25.87 -15.06
CA TYR A 216 18.93 -24.43 -14.91
C TYR A 216 19.04 -23.74 -16.27
N VAL A 217 18.21 -22.70 -16.45
CA VAL A 217 18.23 -21.83 -17.61
C VAL A 217 18.43 -20.39 -17.15
N PHE A 218 19.34 -19.70 -17.80
CA PHE A 218 19.69 -18.32 -17.50
C PHE A 218 19.20 -17.40 -18.63
N ILE A 219 18.50 -16.31 -18.32
CA ILE A 219 17.95 -15.38 -19.30
C ILE A 219 18.54 -13.99 -19.07
N PRO A 220 19.41 -13.47 -19.94
CA PRO A 220 19.90 -12.10 -19.87
C PRO A 220 18.76 -11.11 -20.10
N TYR A 221 18.63 -10.13 -19.21
CA TYR A 221 17.63 -9.09 -19.36
C TYR A 221 18.09 -7.94 -20.25
N ASP A 222 19.38 -7.59 -20.20
CA ASP A 222 19.95 -6.49 -20.97
C ASP A 222 19.77 -6.66 -22.47
N THR A 223 19.84 -7.89 -22.98
CA THR A 223 19.68 -8.19 -24.41
C THR A 223 18.31 -7.90 -24.97
N LEU A 224 17.32 -7.67 -24.12
CA LEU A 224 15.98 -7.21 -24.51
C LEU A 224 15.96 -5.73 -24.93
N LEU A 225 16.97 -4.96 -24.54
CA LEU A 225 17.02 -3.51 -24.74
C LEU A 225 17.68 -3.10 -26.08
N TYR A 226 18.34 -4.03 -26.75
CA TYR A 226 19.05 -3.77 -28.00
C TYR A 226 19.01 -4.98 -28.97
N ALA A 227 19.39 -4.75 -30.21
CA ALA A 227 19.53 -5.83 -31.19
C ALA A 227 20.93 -6.46 -31.09
N MET A 228 21.03 -7.60 -30.42
CA MET A 228 22.28 -8.38 -30.33
C MET A 228 22.71 -8.82 -31.74
N PRO A 229 23.98 -8.68 -32.14
CA PRO A 229 24.46 -9.23 -33.39
C PRO A 229 24.52 -10.77 -33.31
N TYR A 230 23.72 -11.47 -34.08
CA TYR A 230 23.69 -12.94 -34.13
C TYR A 230 23.89 -13.53 -35.51
N GLN A 231 23.59 -12.75 -36.56
CA GLN A 231 23.76 -13.22 -37.93
C GLN A 231 25.26 -13.27 -38.26
N ASP A 232 25.75 -14.46 -38.62
CA ASP A 232 27.15 -14.73 -38.98
C ASP A 232 28.22 -14.14 -38.03
N THR A 233 27.84 -14.01 -36.75
CA THR A 233 28.69 -13.42 -35.73
C THR A 233 29.32 -14.51 -34.84
N VAL A 234 30.64 -14.45 -34.72
CA VAL A 234 31.43 -15.27 -33.76
C VAL A 234 31.80 -14.40 -32.58
N PHE A 235 31.60 -14.92 -31.39
CA PHE A 235 31.91 -14.22 -30.15
C PHE A 235 33.25 -14.67 -29.58
N PRO A 236 34.29 -13.79 -29.55
CA PRO A 236 35.62 -14.13 -29.05
C PRO A 236 35.63 -14.66 -27.63
N GLN A 237 34.69 -14.18 -26.78
CA GLN A 237 34.56 -14.61 -25.40
C GLN A 237 34.21 -16.11 -25.27
N LEU A 238 33.39 -16.60 -26.20
CA LEU A 238 32.99 -18.01 -26.27
C LEU A 238 34.06 -18.86 -27.01
N THR A 239 34.71 -18.29 -28.01
CA THR A 239 35.78 -18.98 -28.75
C THR A 239 36.99 -19.25 -27.87
N ASN A 240 37.38 -18.25 -27.06
CA ASN A 240 38.61 -18.29 -26.25
C ASN A 240 38.49 -19.11 -24.95
N SER A 241 37.26 -19.49 -24.51
CA SER A 241 37.04 -20.22 -23.27
C SER A 241 36.04 -21.36 -23.45
N THR A 242 36.54 -22.59 -23.31
CA THR A 242 35.66 -23.79 -23.35
C THR A 242 34.73 -23.85 -22.18
N GLN A 243 35.15 -23.36 -21.00
CA GLN A 243 34.27 -23.31 -19.81
C GLN A 243 33.11 -22.33 -20.01
N LEU A 244 33.39 -21.11 -20.49
CA LEU A 244 32.35 -20.13 -20.78
C LEU A 244 31.39 -20.63 -21.88
N ARG A 245 31.93 -21.29 -22.92
CA ARG A 245 31.12 -21.91 -23.98
C ARG A 245 30.12 -22.93 -23.38
N HIS A 246 30.65 -23.77 -22.48
CA HIS A 246 29.79 -24.76 -21.81
C HIS A 246 28.79 -24.12 -20.86
N ALA A 247 29.16 -23.12 -20.08
CA ALA A 247 28.27 -22.39 -19.22
C ALA A 247 27.19 -21.65 -20.02
N TYR A 248 27.56 -21.03 -21.13
CA TYR A 248 26.64 -20.27 -21.99
C TYR A 248 25.64 -21.16 -22.74
N SER A 249 25.85 -22.47 -22.85
CA SER A 249 24.90 -23.40 -23.44
C SER A 249 23.58 -23.51 -22.65
N SER A 250 23.53 -23.04 -21.39
CA SER A 250 22.33 -22.94 -20.58
C SER A 250 21.66 -21.54 -20.64
N VAL A 251 22.20 -20.62 -21.47
CA VAL A 251 21.69 -19.26 -21.59
C VAL A 251 20.70 -19.17 -22.77
N LEU A 252 19.48 -18.78 -22.44
CA LEU A 252 18.44 -18.46 -23.43
C LEU A 252 18.45 -16.96 -23.66
N THR A 253 18.99 -16.53 -24.78
CA THR A 253 19.11 -15.10 -25.10
C THR A 253 17.88 -14.63 -25.86
N VAL A 254 17.23 -13.58 -25.38
CA VAL A 254 16.10 -12.93 -26.06
C VAL A 254 16.54 -11.54 -26.48
N THR A 255 16.42 -11.22 -27.76
CA THR A 255 16.87 -9.93 -28.29
C THR A 255 15.93 -9.39 -29.37
N ILE A 256 16.08 -8.11 -29.66
CA ILE A 256 15.36 -7.46 -30.78
C ILE A 256 15.88 -8.06 -32.10
N ALA A 257 14.94 -8.47 -32.98
CA ALA A 257 15.29 -8.98 -34.31
C ALA A 257 15.84 -7.85 -35.15
N SER A 258 16.93 -8.13 -35.88
CA SER A 258 17.55 -7.20 -36.80
C SER A 258 17.57 -7.77 -38.21
N ASP A 259 17.40 -6.90 -39.23
CA ASP A 259 17.50 -7.28 -40.63
C ASP A 259 18.95 -7.38 -41.11
N GLN A 260 19.85 -6.68 -40.40
CA GLN A 260 21.30 -6.66 -40.66
C GLN A 260 22.04 -6.74 -39.31
N SER A 261 23.19 -7.40 -39.28
CA SER A 261 24.03 -7.44 -38.10
C SER A 261 24.46 -6.02 -37.67
N PHE A 262 24.43 -5.72 -36.37
CA PHE A 262 24.89 -4.43 -35.82
C PHE A 262 26.31 -4.09 -36.29
N TYR A 263 27.21 -5.09 -36.28
CA TYR A 263 28.60 -4.87 -36.66
C TYR A 263 28.78 -4.51 -38.15
N GLU A 264 27.90 -5.03 -39.01
CA GLU A 264 27.90 -4.66 -40.43
C GLU A 264 27.38 -3.25 -40.65
N ALA A 265 26.21 -2.93 -40.01
CA ALA A 265 25.63 -1.60 -40.11
C ALA A 265 26.59 -0.52 -39.57
N PHE A 266 27.33 -0.82 -38.49
CA PHE A 266 28.30 0.11 -37.93
C PHE A 266 29.51 0.31 -38.85
N ARG A 267 30.04 -0.77 -39.43
CA ARG A 267 31.15 -0.71 -40.42
C ARG A 267 30.71 0.05 -41.67
N GLU A 268 29.49 -0.16 -42.20
CA GLU A 268 29.00 0.59 -43.32
C GLU A 268 28.92 2.10 -43.02
N ALA A 269 28.46 2.48 -41.83
CA ALA A 269 28.44 3.87 -41.37
C ALA A 269 29.87 4.46 -41.19
N GLN A 270 30.84 3.65 -40.88
CA GLN A 270 32.26 4.07 -40.86
C GLN A 270 32.83 4.24 -42.29
N ILE A 271 32.56 3.30 -43.20
CA ILE A 271 33.00 3.36 -44.59
C ILE A 271 32.40 4.57 -45.29
N SER A 272 31.09 4.86 -45.06
CA SER A 272 30.41 6.04 -45.59
C SER A 272 30.82 7.35 -44.92
N ARG A 273 31.74 7.31 -43.94
CA ARG A 273 32.23 8.44 -43.14
C ARG A 273 31.17 9.16 -42.34
N GLU A 274 30.02 8.52 -42.13
CA GLU A 274 28.98 9.02 -41.21
C GLU A 274 29.47 8.96 -39.77
N ILE A 275 30.21 7.89 -39.41
CA ILE A 275 30.88 7.74 -38.10
C ILE A 275 32.37 7.94 -38.29
N ARG A 276 32.96 8.98 -37.68
CA ARG A 276 34.37 9.34 -37.76
C ARG A 276 35.24 8.73 -36.64
N SER A 277 34.87 7.54 -36.18
CA SER A 277 35.59 6.84 -35.12
C SER A 277 36.45 5.72 -35.68
N ALA A 278 37.66 5.53 -35.16
CA ALA A 278 38.58 4.41 -35.51
C ALA A 278 38.32 3.16 -34.64
N VAL A 279 37.32 3.19 -33.75
CA VAL A 279 37.00 2.08 -32.85
C VAL A 279 36.44 0.92 -33.66
N SER A 280 36.85 -0.31 -33.37
CA SER A 280 36.33 -1.51 -34.00
C SER A 280 34.84 -1.69 -33.69
N ALA A 281 34.04 -2.09 -34.70
CA ALA A 281 32.59 -2.35 -34.50
C ALA A 281 32.37 -3.38 -33.34
N THR A 282 33.28 -4.31 -33.12
CA THR A 282 33.15 -5.32 -32.05
C THR A 282 33.43 -4.80 -30.65
N GLU A 283 33.99 -3.60 -30.51
CA GLU A 283 34.22 -2.92 -29.26
C GLU A 283 33.09 -2.00 -28.86
N VAL A 284 32.16 -1.72 -29.80
CA VAL A 284 31.00 -0.86 -29.59
C VAL A 284 29.81 -1.70 -29.15
N SER A 285 29.13 -1.23 -28.10
CA SER A 285 27.90 -1.86 -27.62
C SER A 285 26.75 -1.66 -28.62
N PRO A 286 25.96 -2.71 -28.91
CA PRO A 286 24.77 -2.60 -29.77
C PRO A 286 23.71 -1.63 -29.22
N MET A 287 23.83 -1.20 -28.01
CA MET A 287 23.01 -0.11 -27.41
C MET A 287 23.12 1.20 -28.21
N PHE A 288 24.20 1.39 -28.98
CA PHE A 288 24.35 2.44 -29.96
C PHE A 288 23.12 2.54 -30.90
N GLY A 289 22.64 1.38 -31.41
CA GLY A 289 21.48 1.33 -32.28
C GLY A 289 20.18 1.76 -31.58
N THR A 290 20.01 1.38 -30.32
CA THR A 290 18.86 1.80 -29.52
C THR A 290 18.86 3.31 -29.28
N ILE A 291 20.02 3.90 -28.94
CA ILE A 291 20.16 5.35 -28.77
C ILE A 291 19.85 6.08 -30.10
N PHE A 292 20.42 5.62 -31.19
CA PHE A 292 20.10 6.16 -32.53
C PHE A 292 18.58 6.13 -32.80
N ASN A 293 17.95 4.99 -32.55
CA ASN A 293 16.53 4.79 -32.81
C ASN A 293 15.66 5.72 -31.96
N MET A 294 16.02 5.95 -30.70
CA MET A 294 15.26 6.83 -29.81
C MET A 294 15.32 8.29 -30.25
N VAL A 295 16.50 8.78 -30.65
CA VAL A 295 16.66 10.16 -31.19
C VAL A 295 15.87 10.31 -32.46
N TYR A 296 15.93 9.33 -33.37
CA TYR A 296 15.21 9.35 -34.62
C TYR A 296 13.70 9.26 -34.42
N PHE A 297 13.24 8.44 -33.47
CA PHE A 297 11.83 8.32 -33.06
C PHE A 297 11.23 9.64 -32.60
N VAL A 298 11.91 10.37 -31.74
CA VAL A 298 11.43 11.67 -31.25
C VAL A 298 11.22 12.64 -32.41
N ALA A 299 12.17 12.72 -33.33
CA ALA A 299 12.02 13.57 -34.50
C ALA A 299 10.86 13.14 -35.44
N LYS A 300 10.65 11.85 -35.59
CA LYS A 300 9.54 11.30 -36.34
C LYS A 300 8.19 11.61 -35.70
N ALA A 301 8.11 11.50 -34.39
CA ALA A 301 6.92 11.87 -33.59
C ALA A 301 6.59 13.37 -33.72
N VAL A 302 7.60 14.24 -33.73
CA VAL A 302 7.42 15.68 -33.99
C VAL A 302 6.81 15.91 -35.36
N GLU A 303 7.33 15.26 -36.39
CA GLU A 303 6.81 15.41 -37.76
C GLU A 303 5.39 14.89 -37.91
N GLU A 304 5.07 13.75 -37.33
CA GLU A 304 3.70 13.20 -37.32
C GLU A 304 2.71 14.19 -36.70
N ARG A 305 3.07 14.75 -35.52
CA ARG A 305 2.24 15.74 -34.83
C ARG A 305 2.11 17.04 -35.64
N ARG A 306 3.19 17.50 -36.26
CA ARG A 306 3.16 18.67 -37.15
C ARG A 306 2.19 18.47 -38.30
N GLN A 307 2.19 17.29 -38.92
CA GLN A 307 1.27 16.96 -40.00
C GLN A 307 -0.17 16.89 -39.52
N ALA A 308 -0.44 16.25 -38.38
CA ALA A 308 -1.76 16.17 -37.76
C ALA A 308 -2.30 17.55 -37.32
N GLY A 309 -1.42 18.46 -36.88
CA GLY A 309 -1.76 19.79 -36.41
C GLY A 309 -1.85 20.86 -37.52
N GLY A 310 -1.86 20.47 -38.79
CA GLY A 310 -1.98 21.41 -39.93
C GLY A 310 -0.73 22.29 -40.17
N GLY A 311 0.44 21.83 -39.71
CA GLY A 311 1.73 22.50 -39.92
C GLY A 311 2.15 23.47 -38.83
N HIS A 312 1.42 23.54 -37.73
CA HIS A 312 1.79 24.36 -36.55
C HIS A 312 3.00 23.79 -35.82
N TRP A 313 3.68 24.64 -35.03
CA TRP A 313 4.78 24.24 -34.16
C TRP A 313 4.31 23.24 -33.12
N VAL A 314 5.12 22.20 -32.90
CA VAL A 314 4.86 21.15 -31.90
C VAL A 314 5.63 21.50 -30.64
N THR A 315 4.93 21.61 -29.52
CA THR A 315 5.50 21.82 -28.17
C THR A 315 5.68 20.48 -27.43
N GLY A 316 6.35 20.50 -26.31
CA GLY A 316 6.64 19.28 -25.53
C GLY A 316 5.38 18.52 -25.11
N ASP A 317 4.34 19.22 -24.69
CA ASP A 317 3.03 18.66 -24.33
C ASP A 317 2.31 17.98 -25.49
N HIS A 318 2.50 18.44 -26.71
CA HIS A 318 1.99 17.76 -27.89
C HIS A 318 2.73 16.44 -28.21
N LEU A 319 4.00 16.32 -27.83
CA LEU A 319 4.75 15.07 -27.97
C LEU A 319 4.23 13.99 -27.02
N ILE A 320 3.77 14.37 -25.83
CA ILE A 320 3.16 13.46 -24.85
C ILE A 320 1.94 12.73 -25.43
N GLN A 321 1.23 13.37 -26.37
CA GLN A 321 0.03 12.83 -27.00
C GLN A 321 0.30 12.03 -28.27
N SER A 322 1.57 11.80 -28.66
CA SER A 322 1.90 11.04 -29.87
C SER A 322 1.57 9.56 -29.69
N ASP A 323 0.81 8.99 -30.63
CA ASP A 323 0.42 7.59 -30.61
C ASP A 323 1.53 6.64 -31.07
N GLY A 324 2.65 7.14 -31.62
CA GLY A 324 3.73 6.33 -32.18
C GLY A 324 3.28 5.41 -33.33
N GLY A 325 2.21 5.77 -34.01
CA GLY A 325 1.55 4.97 -35.02
C GLY A 325 2.27 4.86 -36.38
N PHE A 326 3.57 5.11 -36.47
CA PHE A 326 4.35 5.15 -37.68
C PHE A 326 5.49 4.11 -37.67
N ASP A 327 5.74 3.54 -38.87
CA ASP A 327 6.88 2.66 -39.09
C ASP A 327 8.12 3.48 -39.45
N PHE A 328 9.30 3.05 -39.03
CA PHE A 328 10.55 3.61 -39.53
C PHE A 328 11.71 2.62 -39.55
N LYS A 329 12.63 2.83 -40.45
CA LYS A 329 13.89 2.09 -40.49
C LYS A 329 14.84 2.68 -39.44
N GLY A 330 15.15 1.89 -38.40
CA GLY A 330 16.13 2.22 -37.39
C GLY A 330 17.57 2.03 -37.88
N PHE A 331 18.52 1.93 -36.96
CA PHE A 331 19.94 1.75 -37.29
C PHE A 331 20.18 0.45 -38.05
N ASN A 332 19.74 -0.67 -37.53
CA ASN A 332 19.89 -2.00 -38.13
C ASN A 332 18.62 -2.85 -38.01
N GLN A 333 17.46 -2.24 -37.81
CA GLN A 333 16.20 -2.91 -37.59
C GLN A 333 15.02 -2.04 -38.09
N VAL A 334 13.90 -2.68 -38.41
CA VAL A 334 12.64 -2.00 -38.72
C VAL A 334 11.76 -2.01 -37.46
N LEU A 335 11.30 -0.83 -37.06
CA LEU A 335 10.38 -0.62 -35.97
C LEU A 335 8.99 -0.31 -36.55
N TYR A 336 7.97 -0.93 -35.98
CA TYR A 336 6.60 -0.85 -36.44
C TYR A 336 5.76 0.00 -35.47
N GLY A 337 4.95 0.89 -36.02
CA GLY A 337 4.00 1.67 -35.25
C GLY A 337 2.84 0.81 -34.73
N GLY A 338 2.54 0.91 -33.46
CA GLY A 338 1.35 0.30 -32.87
C GLY A 338 0.08 1.06 -33.27
N LYS A 339 -1.01 0.36 -33.60
CA LYS A 339 -2.30 1.03 -33.84
C LYS A 339 -2.86 1.61 -32.54
N LYS A 340 -3.27 2.89 -32.55
CA LYS A 340 -3.97 3.61 -31.45
C LYS A 340 -3.23 3.58 -30.09
N GLY A 341 -2.22 4.41 -29.91
CA GLY A 341 -1.61 4.68 -28.61
C GLY A 341 -0.77 3.54 -28.04
N ARG A 342 -0.20 2.66 -28.85
CA ARG A 342 0.49 1.44 -28.41
C ARG A 342 2.01 1.46 -28.53
N GLY A 343 2.59 2.60 -28.82
CA GLY A 343 4.04 2.74 -28.96
C GLY A 343 4.64 1.98 -30.14
N LEU A 344 5.95 2.05 -30.23
CA LEU A 344 6.70 1.28 -31.21
C LEU A 344 6.73 -0.21 -30.83
N GLN A 345 6.64 -1.06 -31.84
CA GLN A 345 6.72 -2.50 -31.70
C GLN A 345 7.97 -3.01 -32.41
N ALA A 346 8.76 -3.79 -31.68
CA ALA A 346 9.88 -4.53 -32.24
C ALA A 346 9.51 -6.01 -32.38
N ARG A 347 10.10 -6.68 -33.39
CA ARG A 347 10.13 -8.14 -33.39
C ARG A 347 11.25 -8.62 -32.51
N TYR A 348 11.05 -9.73 -31.81
CA TYR A 348 12.06 -10.36 -30.99
C TYR A 348 12.38 -11.75 -31.49
N VAL A 349 13.59 -12.20 -31.21
CA VAL A 349 14.06 -13.56 -31.47
C VAL A 349 14.63 -14.17 -30.20
N VAL A 350 14.44 -15.46 -30.05
CA VAL A 350 15.09 -16.27 -29.02
C VAL A 350 16.25 -17.00 -29.66
N LEU A 351 17.41 -16.84 -29.09
CA LEU A 351 18.66 -17.39 -29.58
C LEU A 351 19.18 -18.49 -28.64
N ASP A 352 19.72 -19.53 -29.22
CA ASP A 352 20.44 -20.61 -28.57
C ASP A 352 21.94 -20.51 -28.89
N SER A 353 22.78 -20.97 -28.00
CA SER A 353 24.21 -21.06 -28.23
C SER A 353 24.55 -22.27 -29.09
N ASP A 354 25.24 -22.05 -30.19
CA ASP A 354 25.86 -23.11 -31.03
C ASP A 354 27.38 -22.96 -31.04
N GLY A 355 27.97 -23.37 -29.96
CA GLY A 355 29.42 -23.21 -29.76
C GLY A 355 29.81 -21.76 -29.48
N ASP A 356 30.39 -21.10 -30.46
CA ASP A 356 30.83 -19.70 -30.37
C ASP A 356 29.89 -18.70 -31.09
N ARG A 357 28.72 -19.18 -31.56
CA ARG A 357 27.69 -18.40 -32.25
C ARG A 357 26.36 -18.49 -31.57
N LEU A 358 25.50 -17.55 -31.88
CA LEU A 358 24.08 -17.56 -31.46
C LEU A 358 23.19 -17.85 -32.65
N VAL A 359 22.26 -18.78 -32.51
CA VAL A 359 21.36 -19.21 -33.61
C VAL A 359 19.90 -19.01 -33.22
N PRO A 360 19.06 -18.43 -34.09
CA PRO A 360 17.66 -18.20 -33.75
C PRO A 360 16.85 -19.50 -33.72
N THR A 361 16.13 -19.71 -32.61
CA THR A 361 15.27 -20.88 -32.38
C THR A 361 13.78 -20.55 -32.45
N HIS A 362 13.39 -19.34 -31.98
CA HIS A 362 12.02 -18.89 -32.01
C HIS A 362 11.94 -17.42 -32.43
N SER A 363 10.83 -17.06 -33.03
CA SER A 363 10.49 -15.67 -33.32
C SER A 363 9.25 -15.24 -32.55
N LEU A 364 9.24 -13.98 -32.13
CA LEU A 364 8.15 -13.33 -31.43
C LEU A 364 7.72 -12.10 -32.23
N ALA A 365 6.55 -12.17 -32.83
CA ALA A 365 5.99 -11.05 -33.56
C ALA A 365 5.11 -10.20 -32.66
N ALA A 366 5.09 -8.90 -32.91
CA ALA A 366 4.10 -8.02 -32.31
C ALA A 366 2.69 -8.40 -32.81
N THR A 367 1.69 -8.33 -31.93
CA THR A 367 0.29 -8.55 -32.29
C THR A 367 -0.49 -7.26 -32.31
N ASP A 368 -1.52 -7.21 -33.20
CA ASP A 368 -2.46 -6.08 -33.32
C ASP A 368 -3.39 -5.89 -32.10
N THR A 369 -3.36 -6.79 -31.12
CA THR A 369 -4.22 -6.75 -29.93
C THR A 369 -3.53 -6.09 -28.74
N ALA A 370 -4.24 -5.20 -28.09
CA ALA A 370 -3.92 -4.35 -26.93
C ALA A 370 -2.67 -4.74 -26.08
N GLY A 371 -1.48 -4.39 -26.53
CA GLY A 371 -0.24 -4.52 -25.74
C GLY A 371 0.19 -5.96 -25.42
N LEU A 372 -0.43 -6.96 -26.02
CA LEU A 372 -0.01 -8.36 -25.92
C LEU A 372 1.05 -8.65 -26.97
N VAL A 373 2.15 -9.22 -26.54
CA VAL A 373 3.17 -9.76 -27.44
C VAL A 373 2.63 -11.06 -28.03
N GLY A 374 2.82 -11.31 -29.32
CA GLY A 374 2.32 -12.48 -30.02
C GLY A 374 2.88 -13.79 -29.47
N ALA A 375 2.28 -14.90 -29.86
CA ALA A 375 2.78 -16.21 -29.45
C ALA A 375 4.20 -16.46 -30.00
N LEU A 376 5.03 -17.10 -29.19
CA LEU A 376 6.36 -17.56 -29.58
C LEU A 376 6.23 -18.62 -30.69
N ARG A 377 6.78 -18.36 -31.86
CA ARG A 377 6.73 -19.26 -33.04
C ARG A 377 8.07 -19.99 -33.17
N PRO A 378 8.12 -21.31 -33.17
CA PRO A 378 9.34 -22.05 -33.39
C PRO A 378 9.84 -21.83 -34.85
N LEU A 379 11.15 -21.72 -34.97
CA LEU A 379 11.88 -21.72 -36.25
C LEU A 379 12.38 -23.15 -36.57
N SER A 380 13.27 -23.27 -37.52
CA SER A 380 13.80 -24.56 -37.99
C SER A 380 14.59 -25.34 -36.91
N ARG A 381 15.13 -24.67 -35.93
CA ARG A 381 15.90 -25.27 -34.84
C ARG A 381 15.19 -25.05 -33.47
N SER A 382 15.21 -26.07 -32.62
CA SER A 382 14.70 -25.94 -31.25
C SER A 382 15.85 -25.66 -30.29
N PHE A 383 15.54 -25.01 -29.14
CA PHE A 383 16.52 -24.75 -28.08
C PHE A 383 16.98 -26.08 -27.44
N ILE A 384 18.30 -26.22 -27.21
CA ILE A 384 18.91 -27.38 -26.61
C ILE A 384 19.16 -27.10 -25.12
N PHE A 385 18.58 -27.92 -24.25
CA PHE A 385 18.75 -27.81 -22.80
C PHE A 385 19.83 -28.79 -22.34
N PRO A 386 21.07 -28.36 -21.99
CA PRO A 386 22.18 -29.27 -21.70
C PRO A 386 21.94 -30.16 -20.46
N GLY A 387 21.26 -29.64 -19.42
CA GLY A 387 20.92 -30.37 -18.19
C GLY A 387 19.50 -30.90 -18.15
N GLY A 388 18.82 -30.95 -19.31
CA GLY A 388 17.40 -31.26 -19.37
C GLY A 388 16.51 -30.01 -19.27
N LYS A 389 15.28 -30.15 -19.72
CA LYS A 389 14.33 -29.05 -19.75
C LYS A 389 13.81 -28.74 -18.34
N PRO A 390 13.78 -27.46 -17.90
CA PRO A 390 13.16 -27.08 -16.65
C PRO A 390 11.73 -27.59 -16.53
N PRO A 391 11.25 -27.96 -15.32
CA PRO A 391 9.92 -28.46 -15.12
C PRO A 391 8.88 -27.42 -15.54
N LYS A 392 7.84 -27.89 -16.22
CA LYS A 392 6.73 -27.03 -16.61
C LYS A 392 5.83 -26.73 -15.40
N ALA A 393 5.50 -25.48 -15.21
CA ALA A 393 4.48 -25.07 -14.25
C ALA A 393 3.06 -25.28 -14.82
N SER A 394 2.06 -25.33 -13.95
CA SER A 394 0.65 -25.35 -14.36
C SER A 394 0.31 -24.10 -15.19
N PHE A 395 -0.53 -24.28 -16.20
CA PHE A 395 -0.95 -23.17 -17.09
C PHE A 395 -1.76 -22.08 -16.38
N CYS A 396 -2.37 -22.41 -15.25
CA CYS A 396 -3.11 -21.45 -14.42
C CYS A 396 -2.30 -20.20 -14.06
N TRP A 397 -0.97 -20.30 -13.85
CA TRP A 397 -0.10 -19.17 -13.57
C TRP A 397 -0.07 -18.11 -14.69
N PHE A 398 -0.50 -18.47 -15.88
CA PHE A 398 -0.49 -17.60 -17.06
C PHE A 398 -1.91 -17.23 -17.52
N SER A 399 -2.93 -17.57 -16.74
CA SER A 399 -4.33 -17.27 -17.00
C SER A 399 -4.86 -16.31 -15.91
N PRO A 400 -5.33 -15.12 -16.28
CA PRO A 400 -5.82 -14.15 -15.29
C PRO A 400 -7.14 -14.57 -14.60
N GLU A 401 -7.82 -15.59 -15.15
CA GLU A 401 -9.13 -16.06 -14.68
C GLU A 401 -9.03 -17.25 -13.72
N GLU A 402 -7.86 -17.90 -13.62
CA GLU A 402 -7.67 -19.11 -12.82
C GLU A 402 -6.78 -18.82 -11.59
N THR A 403 -7.24 -19.15 -10.41
CA THR A 403 -6.40 -19.17 -9.20
C THR A 403 -5.56 -20.43 -9.16
N CYS A 404 -4.24 -20.30 -9.23
CA CYS A 404 -3.34 -21.44 -9.01
C CYS A 404 -3.36 -21.86 -7.55
N SER A 405 -4.23 -22.78 -7.18
CA SER A 405 -4.02 -23.58 -5.99
C SER A 405 -2.94 -24.60 -6.31
N GLY A 406 -1.85 -24.62 -5.56
CA GLY A 406 -0.86 -25.70 -5.65
C GLY A 406 -1.61 -27.02 -5.43
N GLY A 407 -1.82 -27.74 -6.52
CA GLY A 407 -2.73 -28.89 -6.54
C GLY A 407 -2.28 -29.96 -5.55
N LEU A 408 -2.92 -29.98 -4.40
CA LEU A 408 -3.06 -31.23 -3.66
C LEU A 408 -3.87 -32.15 -4.55
N ASP A 409 -3.33 -33.35 -4.84
CA ASP A 409 -4.02 -34.37 -5.58
C ASP A 409 -5.46 -34.51 -5.08
N THR A 410 -6.42 -34.73 -5.99
CA THR A 410 -7.83 -34.92 -5.63
C THR A 410 -8.02 -35.98 -4.53
N VAL A 411 -7.14 -36.95 -4.46
CA VAL A 411 -7.11 -37.99 -3.41
C VAL A 411 -6.71 -37.39 -2.06
N THR A 412 -5.70 -36.54 -2.00
CA THR A 412 -5.31 -35.84 -0.77
C THR A 412 -6.36 -34.82 -0.33
N MET A 413 -7.05 -34.14 -1.26
CA MET A 413 -8.20 -33.25 -0.94
C MET A 413 -9.36 -34.07 -0.35
N ILE A 414 -9.68 -35.23 -0.88
CA ILE A 414 -10.71 -36.13 -0.33
C ILE A 414 -10.28 -36.63 1.07
N PHE A 415 -9.00 -36.98 1.26
CA PHE A 415 -8.47 -37.39 2.57
C PHE A 415 -8.52 -36.27 3.59
N ILE A 416 -8.11 -35.03 3.21
CA ILE A 416 -8.19 -33.83 4.06
C ILE A 416 -9.65 -33.50 4.37
N PHE A 417 -10.55 -33.64 3.39
CA PHE A 417 -11.98 -33.39 3.59
C PHE A 417 -12.60 -34.42 4.56
N LEU A 418 -12.28 -35.69 4.41
CA LEU A 418 -12.74 -36.75 5.33
C LEU A 418 -12.15 -36.58 6.73
N LEU A 419 -10.86 -36.19 6.82
CA LEU A 419 -10.21 -35.90 8.11
C LEU A 419 -10.84 -34.65 8.77
N LEU A 420 -11.13 -33.61 8.00
CA LEU A 420 -11.83 -32.41 8.46
C LEU A 420 -13.26 -32.75 8.92
N CYS A 421 -13.98 -33.59 8.19
CA CYS A 421 -15.31 -34.05 8.60
C CYS A 421 -15.25 -34.85 9.90
N ALA A 422 -14.24 -35.73 10.06
CA ALA A 422 -14.01 -36.49 11.29
C ALA A 422 -13.62 -35.56 12.47
N LEU A 423 -12.75 -34.58 12.23
CA LEU A 423 -12.35 -33.58 13.23
C LEU A 423 -13.52 -32.66 13.59
N ILE A 424 -14.34 -32.21 12.62
CA ILE A 424 -15.55 -31.43 12.87
C ILE A 424 -16.58 -32.28 13.64
N GLY A 425 -16.74 -33.54 13.31
CA GLY A 425 -17.60 -34.49 14.05
C GLY A 425 -17.12 -34.71 15.49
N ALA A 426 -15.80 -34.91 15.69
CA ALA A 426 -15.18 -35.02 17.00
C ALA A 426 -15.26 -33.70 17.77
N PHE A 427 -15.06 -32.57 17.11
CA PHE A 427 -15.15 -31.20 17.68
C PHE A 427 -16.59 -30.87 18.05
N LEU A 428 -17.58 -31.18 17.22
CA LEU A 428 -19.01 -31.04 17.54
C LEU A 428 -19.43 -31.96 18.66
N TYR A 429 -18.92 -33.21 18.69
CA TYR A 429 -19.10 -34.12 19.82
C TYR A 429 -18.44 -33.56 21.10
N TRP A 430 -17.22 -33.03 20.98
CA TRP A 430 -16.49 -32.42 22.08
C TRP A 430 -17.16 -31.13 22.55
N ILE A 431 -17.66 -30.26 21.61
CA ILE A 431 -18.47 -29.07 21.95
C ILE A 431 -19.78 -29.48 22.62
N ARG A 432 -20.46 -30.52 22.15
CA ARG A 432 -21.68 -31.05 22.82
C ARG A 432 -21.37 -31.58 24.20
N LYS A 433 -20.26 -32.28 24.37
CA LYS A 433 -19.77 -32.78 25.65
C LYS A 433 -19.26 -31.61 26.53
N TYR A 434 -18.58 -30.63 25.95
CA TYR A 434 -18.01 -29.46 26.63
C TYR A 434 -19.09 -28.43 26.96
N LYS A 435 -20.09 -28.20 26.08
CA LYS A 435 -21.30 -27.39 26.41
C LYS A 435 -22.15 -28.00 27.54
N ARG A 436 -21.97 -29.28 27.82
CA ARG A 436 -22.52 -29.89 29.04
C ARG A 436 -21.63 -29.69 30.27
N SER A 437 -20.39 -29.25 30.13
CA SER A 437 -19.38 -29.20 31.19
C SER A 437 -18.71 -27.85 31.40
N THR A 438 -18.84 -26.88 30.49
CA THR A 438 -18.22 -25.58 30.67
C THR A 438 -19.26 -24.48 30.78
N ASN A 439 -19.19 -23.85 31.91
CA ASN A 439 -19.83 -22.59 32.25
C ASN A 439 -19.69 -21.59 31.10
N VAL A 440 -20.83 -21.10 30.66
CA VAL A 440 -20.98 -19.73 30.15
C VAL A 440 -20.01 -18.84 30.91
N THR A 441 -19.13 -18.11 30.25
CA THR A 441 -18.36 -17.03 30.86
C THR A 441 -19.29 -16.27 31.79
N LYS A 442 -18.98 -16.29 33.09
CA LYS A 442 -19.86 -15.86 34.19
C LYS A 442 -20.34 -14.44 33.87
N LEU A 443 -21.56 -14.30 33.37
CA LEU A 443 -22.14 -13.02 32.99
C LEU A 443 -22.49 -12.23 34.24
N ILE A 444 -22.94 -12.96 35.26
CA ILE A 444 -23.27 -12.42 36.58
C ILE A 444 -22.09 -12.62 37.49
N LEU A 445 -21.52 -11.52 37.96
CA LEU A 445 -20.36 -11.46 38.85
C LEU A 445 -20.83 -11.31 40.31
N THR A 446 -20.04 -11.87 41.19
CA THR A 446 -20.28 -11.89 42.64
C THR A 446 -19.09 -11.31 43.40
N LEU A 447 -19.16 -11.23 44.72
CA LEU A 447 -18.05 -10.80 45.60
C LEU A 447 -16.79 -11.69 45.46
N ASP A 448 -16.95 -12.93 45.06
CA ASP A 448 -15.82 -13.84 44.81
C ASP A 448 -15.02 -13.51 43.56
N ASP A 449 -15.63 -12.79 42.63
CA ASP A 449 -15.02 -12.48 41.30
C ASP A 449 -14.29 -11.12 41.30
N ILE A 450 -14.68 -10.18 42.18
CA ILE A 450 -14.14 -8.81 42.19
C ILE A 450 -13.51 -8.48 43.55
N VAL A 451 -12.28 -8.04 43.54
CA VAL A 451 -11.57 -7.54 44.73
C VAL A 451 -11.68 -6.02 44.78
N PHE A 452 -12.43 -5.50 45.74
CA PHE A 452 -12.66 -4.06 45.93
C PHE A 452 -11.51 -3.36 46.63
N ILE A 453 -11.18 -2.14 46.20
CA ILE A 453 -10.02 -1.37 46.66
C ILE A 453 -10.46 0.00 47.15
N ASP A 454 -9.92 0.44 48.31
CA ASP A 454 -10.06 1.82 48.76
C ASP A 454 -8.95 2.69 48.12
N THR A 455 -9.36 3.50 47.15
CA THR A 455 -8.43 4.38 46.42
C THR A 455 -8.03 5.62 47.19
N GLN A 456 -8.83 6.11 48.15
CA GLN A 456 -8.50 7.32 48.92
C GLN A 456 -7.37 7.07 49.96
N VAL A 457 -7.44 5.93 50.62
CA VAL A 457 -6.42 5.54 51.59
C VAL A 457 -5.17 4.97 50.90
N SER A 458 -5.36 4.29 49.75
CA SER A 458 -4.24 3.75 48.95
C SER A 458 -3.42 4.87 48.28
N ARG A 459 -4.01 5.99 47.83
CA ARG A 459 -3.27 7.16 47.32
C ARG A 459 -2.35 7.81 48.37
N LYS A 460 -2.71 7.81 49.64
CA LYS A 460 -1.84 8.32 50.73
C LYS A 460 -0.61 7.45 51.00
N LYS A 461 -0.66 6.14 50.71
CA LYS A 461 0.45 5.18 50.83
C LYS A 461 1.36 5.14 49.59
N LEU A 462 0.90 5.58 48.42
CA LEU A 462 1.55 5.42 47.09
C LEU A 462 2.27 6.69 46.59
N ASN A 463 2.53 7.69 47.45
CA ASN A 463 3.33 8.86 47.06
C ASN A 463 4.83 8.56 46.81
N ASP A 464 5.18 7.29 46.64
CA ASP A 464 6.52 6.84 46.24
C ASP A 464 6.50 6.42 44.78
N GLU A 465 7.05 7.25 43.88
CA GLU A 465 7.04 7.13 42.41
C GLU A 465 7.66 5.83 41.88
N SER A 466 8.35 5.07 42.71
CA SER A 466 9.05 3.84 42.31
C SER A 466 8.13 2.61 42.10
N ILE A 467 6.93 2.62 42.69
CA ILE A 467 6.02 1.47 42.67
C ILE A 467 5.07 1.48 41.47
N MET A 468 4.77 2.65 40.92
CA MET A 468 3.86 2.77 39.74
C MET A 468 4.45 2.17 38.46
N ARG A 469 5.77 2.12 38.28
CA ARG A 469 6.41 1.53 37.08
C ARG A 469 6.42 0.00 37.07
N SER A 470 6.45 -0.63 38.26
CA SER A 470 6.48 -2.10 38.34
C SER A 470 5.10 -2.76 38.25
N LEU A 471 4.00 -1.99 38.38
CA LEU A 471 2.64 -2.51 38.35
C LEU A 471 2.05 -2.60 36.90
N LEU A 472 2.69 -1.96 35.94
CA LEU A 472 2.28 -2.01 34.51
C LEU A 472 2.77 -3.25 33.76
N GLU A 473 3.68 -4.03 34.34
CA GLU A 473 4.34 -5.15 33.62
C GLU A 473 4.02 -6.57 34.17
N ILE A 474 3.22 -6.74 35.23
CA ILE A 474 3.10 -8.07 35.85
C ILE A 474 1.65 -8.57 35.84
N LYS A 475 1.38 -9.56 34.99
CA LYS A 475 0.25 -10.51 35.16
C LYS A 475 0.57 -11.46 36.31
N THR A 476 0.18 -11.10 37.53
CA THR A 476 0.41 -11.93 38.74
C THR A 476 -0.89 -12.48 39.30
N PRO A 477 -0.90 -13.69 39.87
CA PRO A 477 -2.10 -14.31 40.46
C PRO A 477 -2.62 -13.54 41.69
N LEU A 478 -3.93 -13.59 41.90
CA LEU A 478 -4.70 -12.84 42.94
C LEU A 478 -4.05 -12.68 44.33
N ARG A 479 -3.22 -13.62 44.75
CA ARG A 479 -2.59 -13.61 46.09
C ARG A 479 -1.52 -12.53 46.32
N SER A 480 -0.94 -11.97 45.25
CA SER A 480 0.11 -10.94 45.34
C SER A 480 -0.48 -9.52 45.38
N ILE A 481 -1.67 -9.33 44.86
CA ILE A 481 -2.37 -8.03 44.80
C ILE A 481 -2.82 -7.57 46.18
N ALA A 482 -3.23 -8.51 47.04
CA ALA A 482 -3.70 -8.23 48.42
C ALA A 482 -2.63 -7.61 49.34
N ARG A 483 -1.35 -7.60 48.97
CA ARG A 483 -0.27 -7.00 49.79
C ARG A 483 -0.05 -5.50 49.51
N SER A 484 -0.51 -4.98 48.40
CA SER A 484 -0.21 -3.61 47.95
C SER A 484 -1.38 -2.63 48.15
N TYR A 485 -2.63 -3.11 48.25
CA TYR A 485 -3.82 -2.27 48.35
C TYR A 485 -4.62 -2.56 49.63
N ILE A 486 -5.35 -1.53 50.08
CA ILE A 486 -6.28 -1.70 51.19
C ILE A 486 -7.60 -2.20 50.60
N LEU A 487 -7.98 -3.39 51.00
CA LEU A 487 -9.24 -4.01 50.59
C LEU A 487 -10.42 -3.33 51.27
N THR A 488 -11.52 -3.21 50.59
CA THR A 488 -12.75 -2.61 51.10
C THR A 488 -13.97 -3.42 50.65
N SER A 489 -15.16 -3.03 51.11
CA SER A 489 -16.41 -3.70 50.72
C SER A 489 -16.95 -3.16 49.40
N ALA A 490 -17.79 -3.95 48.74
CA ALA A 490 -18.53 -3.52 47.55
C ALA A 490 -19.46 -2.33 47.81
N GLU A 491 -19.88 -2.12 49.06
CA GLU A 491 -20.74 -0.99 49.44
C GLU A 491 -19.98 0.34 49.47
N SER A 492 -18.71 0.33 49.91
CA SER A 492 -17.91 1.53 50.12
C SER A 492 -17.08 1.97 48.94
N SER A 493 -16.80 1.08 47.97
CA SER A 493 -16.02 1.41 46.76
C SER A 493 -16.72 1.04 45.49
N ASN A 494 -16.46 1.82 44.43
CA ASN A 494 -16.88 1.53 43.06
C ASN A 494 -15.75 0.98 42.21
N ILE A 495 -14.52 0.87 42.75
CA ILE A 495 -13.33 0.42 42.04
C ILE A 495 -12.91 -0.95 42.55
N GLY A 496 -12.63 -1.87 41.64
CA GLY A 496 -12.17 -3.20 41.94
C GLY A 496 -11.20 -3.75 40.89
N ILE A 497 -10.77 -4.98 41.12
CA ILE A 497 -9.96 -5.77 40.20
C ILE A 497 -10.74 -7.05 39.86
N LEU A 498 -10.93 -7.29 38.57
CA LEU A 498 -11.54 -8.48 38.00
C LEU A 498 -10.49 -9.16 37.11
N GLU A 499 -10.12 -10.40 37.44
CA GLU A 499 -9.12 -11.19 36.66
C GLU A 499 -7.77 -10.48 36.41
N GLY A 500 -7.44 -9.47 37.20
CA GLY A 500 -6.20 -8.68 37.09
C GLY A 500 -6.37 -7.31 36.44
N ASP A 501 -7.52 -7.02 35.85
CA ASP A 501 -7.82 -5.75 35.21
C ASP A 501 -8.61 -4.81 36.14
N TRP A 502 -8.33 -3.51 36.06
CA TRP A 502 -9.04 -2.50 36.81
C TRP A 502 -10.44 -2.29 36.26
N VAL A 503 -11.45 -2.38 37.15
CA VAL A 503 -12.86 -2.24 36.78
C VAL A 503 -13.55 -1.15 37.59
N TRP A 504 -14.56 -0.53 36.98
CA TRP A 504 -15.47 0.39 37.63
C TRP A 504 -16.84 -0.25 37.77
N MET A 505 -17.44 -0.18 38.95
CA MET A 505 -18.76 -0.70 39.24
C MET A 505 -19.78 0.44 39.31
N LYS A 506 -20.68 0.55 38.36
CA LYS A 506 -21.78 1.47 38.40
C LYS A 506 -22.98 0.87 39.12
N LYS A 507 -23.13 1.23 40.36
CA LYS A 507 -24.27 0.80 41.18
C LYS A 507 -25.56 1.43 40.70
N ILE A 508 -26.61 0.62 40.56
CA ILE A 508 -27.93 1.08 40.14
C ILE A 508 -28.82 1.08 41.41
N PRO A 509 -29.40 2.24 41.78
CA PRO A 509 -30.31 2.30 42.92
C PRO A 509 -31.55 1.45 42.62
N ALA A 510 -31.63 0.28 43.16
CA ALA A 510 -32.81 -0.56 43.08
C ALA A 510 -33.60 -0.36 44.38
N GLY A 511 -34.80 0.21 44.31
CA GLY A 511 -35.66 0.44 45.49
C GLY A 511 -36.17 -0.82 46.21
N LYS A 512 -35.75 -2.01 45.72
CA LYS A 512 -35.97 -3.33 46.32
C LYS A 512 -34.71 -4.15 46.09
N THR A 513 -34.35 -5.00 47.11
CA THR A 513 -33.22 -5.96 46.97
C THR A 513 -33.50 -6.90 45.81
N MET A 514 -32.71 -6.75 44.74
CA MET A 514 -32.77 -7.63 43.57
C MET A 514 -32.09 -8.96 43.88
N THR A 515 -32.78 -10.04 43.61
CA THR A 515 -32.27 -11.40 43.83
C THR A 515 -31.93 -12.14 42.52
N ALA A 516 -32.41 -11.66 41.38
CA ALA A 516 -32.16 -12.29 40.09
C ALA A 516 -32.19 -11.29 38.95
N VAL A 517 -31.45 -11.57 37.90
CA VAL A 517 -31.45 -10.83 36.62
C VAL A 517 -32.32 -11.57 35.63
N ASN A 518 -33.27 -10.85 35.01
CA ASN A 518 -34.19 -11.41 34.00
C ASN A 518 -33.44 -11.93 32.77
N GLN A 519 -33.97 -13.00 32.15
CA GLN A 519 -33.36 -13.61 30.98
C GLN A 519 -33.24 -12.64 29.78
N ASN A 520 -34.24 -11.76 29.62
CA ASN A 520 -34.20 -10.72 28.61
C ASN A 520 -33.08 -9.70 28.86
N THR A 521 -32.84 -9.32 30.10
CA THR A 521 -31.73 -8.45 30.48
C THR A 521 -30.39 -9.11 30.24
N GLN A 522 -30.26 -10.40 30.53
CA GLN A 522 -29.03 -11.15 30.26
C GLN A 522 -28.73 -11.20 28.77
N SER A 523 -29.75 -11.48 27.92
CA SER A 523 -29.61 -11.50 26.48
C SER A 523 -29.23 -10.12 25.92
N LEU A 524 -29.93 -9.06 26.37
CA LEU A 524 -29.63 -7.69 26.01
C LEU A 524 -28.21 -7.28 26.41
N PHE A 525 -27.81 -7.58 27.63
CA PHE A 525 -26.48 -7.25 28.13
C PHE A 525 -25.38 -8.01 27.37
N ASN A 526 -25.59 -9.26 27.00
CA ASN A 526 -24.68 -10.00 26.14
C ASN A 526 -24.47 -9.31 24.79
N HIS A 527 -25.56 -8.83 24.19
CA HIS A 527 -25.46 -8.07 22.92
C HIS A 527 -24.68 -6.76 23.11
N LEU A 528 -24.90 -6.02 24.19
CA LEU A 528 -24.14 -4.80 24.51
C LEU A 528 -22.67 -5.10 24.80
N ARG A 529 -22.35 -6.22 25.46
CA ARG A 529 -20.99 -6.69 25.76
C ARG A 529 -20.19 -7.06 24.50
N GLU A 530 -20.86 -7.49 23.43
CA GLU A 530 -20.23 -7.79 22.13
C GLU A 530 -19.84 -6.53 21.35
N MET A 531 -20.38 -5.36 21.70
CA MET A 531 -20.04 -4.10 21.05
C MET A 531 -18.65 -3.66 21.45
N ARG A 532 -17.71 -3.66 20.49
CA ARG A 532 -16.31 -3.26 20.70
C ARG A 532 -15.92 -2.16 19.75
N HIS A 533 -15.50 -1.04 20.32
CA HIS A 533 -14.96 0.10 19.58
C HIS A 533 -13.98 0.85 20.50
N GLU A 534 -12.95 1.49 19.93
CA GLU A 534 -11.93 2.23 20.70
C GLU A 534 -12.54 3.35 21.57
N ASN A 535 -13.65 3.95 21.12
CA ASN A 535 -14.36 5.04 21.79
C ASN A 535 -15.61 4.56 22.58
N LEU A 536 -15.69 3.29 22.91
CA LEU A 536 -16.70 2.74 23.84
C LEU A 536 -16.03 2.17 25.08
N ASN A 537 -16.62 2.44 26.23
CA ASN A 537 -16.24 1.80 27.48
C ASN A 537 -16.81 0.38 27.52
N LEU A 538 -15.98 -0.63 27.69
CA LEU A 538 -16.39 -2.02 27.56
C LEU A 538 -17.20 -2.49 28.77
N TYR A 539 -18.32 -3.14 28.53
CA TYR A 539 -19.06 -3.89 29.53
C TYR A 539 -18.37 -5.24 29.79
N LEU A 540 -18.08 -5.52 31.06
CA LEU A 540 -17.40 -6.73 31.49
C LEU A 540 -18.35 -7.75 32.10
N GLY A 541 -19.31 -7.30 32.92
CA GLY A 541 -20.30 -8.15 33.56
C GLY A 541 -21.40 -7.38 34.27
N LEU A 542 -22.37 -8.12 34.78
CA LEU A 542 -23.39 -7.64 35.71
C LEU A 542 -23.03 -8.10 37.10
N PHE A 543 -22.88 -7.19 38.05
CA PHE A 543 -22.67 -7.55 39.43
C PHE A 543 -24.00 -7.68 40.14
N LEU A 544 -24.21 -8.82 40.79
CA LEU A 544 -25.39 -9.06 41.61
C LEU A 544 -25.00 -9.87 42.88
N ASP A 545 -24.77 -9.18 43.96
CA ASP A 545 -24.46 -9.78 45.23
C ASP A 545 -24.77 -8.78 46.36
N SER A 546 -25.04 -9.29 47.57
CA SER A 546 -25.29 -8.48 48.78
C SER A 546 -26.34 -7.39 48.61
N GLY A 547 -27.35 -7.62 47.76
CA GLY A 547 -28.39 -6.65 47.45
C GLY A 547 -27.97 -5.50 46.53
N ILE A 548 -26.75 -5.53 45.99
CA ILE A 548 -26.22 -4.55 45.05
C ILE A 548 -26.40 -5.09 43.64
N PHE A 549 -27.09 -4.32 42.78
CA PHE A 549 -27.10 -4.51 41.36
C PHE A 549 -26.26 -3.44 40.68
N ALA A 550 -25.28 -3.85 39.86
CA ALA A 550 -24.40 -2.91 39.22
C ALA A 550 -23.92 -3.39 37.82
N LEU A 551 -23.56 -2.44 36.97
CA LEU A 551 -22.82 -2.69 35.73
C LEU A 551 -21.33 -2.63 36.01
N VAL A 552 -20.58 -3.63 35.58
CA VAL A 552 -19.13 -3.67 35.67
C VAL A 552 -18.53 -3.31 34.31
N VAL A 553 -17.74 -2.25 34.29
CA VAL A 553 -17.12 -1.69 33.10
C VAL A 553 -15.61 -1.50 33.28
N GLU A 554 -14.91 -1.29 32.19
CA GLU A 554 -13.48 -0.93 32.20
C GLU A 554 -13.26 0.37 32.98
N HIS A 555 -12.24 0.41 33.85
CA HIS A 555 -11.91 1.62 34.62
C HIS A 555 -11.16 2.64 33.75
N CYS A 556 -11.68 3.86 33.68
CA CYS A 556 -11.04 5.01 33.03
C CYS A 556 -10.44 5.93 34.10
N PRO A 557 -9.11 6.00 34.26
CA PRO A 557 -8.47 6.63 35.42
C PRO A 557 -8.55 8.17 35.43
N ARG A 558 -8.92 8.82 34.36
CA ARG A 558 -9.05 10.28 34.28
C ARG A 558 -10.45 10.80 34.56
N GLY A 559 -11.38 9.92 34.90
CA GLY A 559 -12.76 10.30 35.21
C GLY A 559 -13.58 10.63 33.95
N SER A 560 -14.61 11.42 34.13
CA SER A 560 -15.50 11.84 33.04
C SER A 560 -14.98 13.09 32.31
N LEU A 561 -15.57 13.37 31.13
CA LEU A 561 -15.35 14.61 30.39
C LEU A 561 -15.74 15.82 31.25
N ALA A 562 -16.82 15.73 31.99
CA ALA A 562 -17.23 16.79 32.93
C ALA A 562 -16.15 17.09 33.97
N ASP A 563 -15.53 16.05 34.56
CA ASP A 563 -14.45 16.19 35.52
C ASP A 563 -13.23 16.84 34.87
N LEU A 564 -12.88 16.42 33.65
CA LEU A 564 -11.78 16.96 32.88
C LEU A 564 -11.98 18.45 32.53
N LEU A 565 -13.20 18.84 32.17
CA LEU A 565 -13.54 20.23 31.84
C LEU A 565 -13.51 21.13 33.09
N ALA A 566 -13.88 20.60 34.26
CA ALA A 566 -13.86 21.31 35.53
C ALA A 566 -12.43 21.51 36.10
N GLU A 567 -11.44 20.74 35.64
CA GLU A 567 -10.06 20.81 36.10
C GLU A 567 -9.38 22.09 35.60
N ALA A 568 -9.32 23.12 36.46
CA ALA A 568 -8.82 24.45 36.11
C ALA A 568 -7.31 24.48 35.78
N THR A 569 -6.53 23.52 36.29
CA THR A 569 -5.07 23.45 36.10
C THR A 569 -4.71 22.97 34.67
N MET A 570 -5.61 22.29 33.99
CA MET A 570 -5.38 21.75 32.66
C MET A 570 -5.72 22.77 31.56
N ARG A 571 -4.73 23.13 30.75
CA ARG A 571 -4.95 23.95 29.55
C ARG A 571 -5.47 23.05 28.42
N LEU A 572 -6.71 23.28 28.02
CA LEU A 572 -7.35 22.60 26.89
C LEU A 572 -7.36 23.54 25.69
N ASP A 573 -6.39 23.36 24.80
CA ASP A 573 -6.39 24.08 23.50
C ASP A 573 -7.45 23.48 22.55
N TRP A 574 -7.66 24.15 21.42
CA TRP A 574 -8.65 23.70 20.44
C TRP A 574 -8.30 22.31 19.86
N MET A 575 -7.01 22.02 19.69
CA MET A 575 -6.59 20.73 19.14
C MET A 575 -6.98 19.58 20.08
N PHE A 576 -6.80 19.77 21.38
CA PHE A 576 -7.19 18.81 22.39
C PHE A 576 -8.73 18.67 22.50
N LYS A 577 -9.45 19.80 22.56
CA LYS A 577 -10.92 19.84 22.55
C LYS A 577 -11.51 19.11 21.33
N SER A 578 -10.97 19.39 20.15
CA SER A 578 -11.43 18.77 18.91
C SER A 578 -11.12 17.27 18.83
N SER A 579 -10.03 16.80 19.44
CA SER A 579 -9.71 15.37 19.53
C SER A 579 -10.75 14.62 20.36
N LEU A 580 -11.12 15.15 21.53
CA LEU A 580 -12.15 14.56 22.39
C LEU A 580 -13.52 14.53 21.70
N LEU A 581 -13.90 15.63 21.02
CA LEU A 581 -15.15 15.67 20.24
C LEU A 581 -15.13 14.67 19.08
N MET A 582 -14.00 14.52 18.41
CA MET A 582 -13.86 13.52 17.33
C MET A 582 -14.02 12.10 17.85
N ASP A 583 -13.47 11.78 19.00
CA ASP A 583 -13.63 10.47 19.63
C ASP A 583 -15.10 10.19 20.00
N LEU A 584 -15.78 11.20 20.55
CA LEU A 584 -17.22 11.13 20.84
C LEU A 584 -18.04 10.88 19.56
N ILE A 585 -17.74 11.61 18.49
CA ILE A 585 -18.39 11.46 17.18
C ILE A 585 -18.19 10.03 16.65
N LYS A 586 -16.99 9.48 16.72
CA LYS A 586 -16.69 8.11 16.25
C LYS A 586 -17.47 7.07 17.06
N GLY A 587 -17.48 7.20 18.38
CA GLY A 587 -18.20 6.29 19.26
C GLY A 587 -19.72 6.32 19.01
N MET A 588 -20.31 7.50 18.91
CA MET A 588 -21.74 7.66 18.63
C MET A 588 -22.11 7.19 17.22
N LYS A 589 -21.26 7.48 16.21
CA LYS A 589 -21.44 6.94 14.87
C LYS A 589 -21.48 5.41 14.87
N TYR A 590 -20.57 4.76 15.62
CA TYR A 590 -20.56 3.30 15.75
C TYR A 590 -21.87 2.78 16.38
N LEU A 591 -22.34 3.39 17.49
CA LEU A 591 -23.59 2.98 18.13
C LEU A 591 -24.80 3.11 17.18
N HIS A 592 -24.93 4.24 16.49
CA HIS A 592 -26.02 4.49 15.54
C HIS A 592 -25.99 3.53 14.34
N LEU A 593 -24.79 3.19 13.82
CA LEU A 593 -24.63 2.18 12.78
C LEU A 593 -25.06 0.77 13.23
N ARG A 594 -24.95 0.49 14.53
CA ARG A 594 -25.44 -0.75 15.14
C ARG A 594 -26.94 -0.72 15.50
N GLY A 595 -27.63 0.38 15.16
CA GLY A 595 -29.06 0.54 15.43
C GLY A 595 -29.37 0.87 16.90
N LEU A 596 -28.37 1.27 17.69
CA LEU A 596 -28.53 1.60 19.10
C LEU A 596 -28.44 3.12 19.31
N SER A 597 -29.52 3.73 19.88
CA SER A 597 -29.47 5.08 20.43
C SER A 597 -28.93 5.02 21.87
N HIS A 598 -28.12 6.01 22.27
CA HIS A 598 -27.62 6.10 23.62
C HIS A 598 -28.73 6.46 24.61
N GLY A 599 -29.56 7.42 24.26
CA GLY A 599 -30.73 7.88 24.99
C GLY A 599 -30.47 8.71 26.25
N ARG A 600 -29.21 8.76 26.75
CA ARG A 600 -28.75 9.56 27.89
C ARG A 600 -27.32 10.07 27.70
N LEU A 601 -27.01 10.56 26.52
CA LEU A 601 -25.69 11.11 26.23
C LEU A 601 -25.49 12.43 27.00
N LYS A 602 -24.41 12.50 27.80
CA LYS A 602 -24.01 13.67 28.59
C LYS A 602 -22.51 13.60 28.89
N SER A 603 -21.88 14.71 29.27
CA SER A 603 -20.43 14.79 29.55
C SER A 603 -19.98 13.85 30.68
N THR A 604 -20.82 13.57 31.66
CA THR A 604 -20.53 12.61 32.74
C THR A 604 -20.57 11.14 32.26
N ASN A 605 -21.19 10.84 31.12
CA ASN A 605 -21.21 9.53 30.48
C ASN A 605 -20.16 9.39 29.36
N CYS A 606 -19.24 10.35 29.26
CA CYS A 606 -18.07 10.33 28.41
C CYS A 606 -16.84 10.20 29.29
N LEU A 607 -16.22 9.04 29.37
CA LEU A 607 -15.06 8.78 30.20
C LEU A 607 -13.77 9.02 29.42
N VAL A 608 -12.68 9.33 30.11
CA VAL A 608 -11.36 9.54 29.50
C VAL A 608 -10.37 8.55 30.07
N ASP A 609 -9.72 7.79 29.20
CA ASP A 609 -8.74 6.80 29.60
C ASP A 609 -7.36 7.41 29.90
N GLY A 610 -6.40 6.60 30.31
CA GLY A 610 -5.03 7.03 30.64
C GLY A 610 -4.29 7.70 29.47
N ARG A 611 -4.67 7.43 28.21
CA ARG A 611 -4.09 7.98 26.99
C ARG A 611 -4.83 9.19 26.43
N PHE A 612 -5.80 9.72 27.18
CA PHE A 612 -6.70 10.80 26.78
C PHE A 612 -7.65 10.43 25.61
N VAL A 613 -7.97 9.15 25.43
CA VAL A 613 -9.00 8.70 24.50
C VAL A 613 -10.36 8.75 25.20
N LEU A 614 -11.32 9.42 24.54
CA LEU A 614 -12.67 9.48 25.06
C LEU A 614 -13.43 8.19 24.74
N LYS A 615 -14.09 7.64 25.78
CA LYS A 615 -14.90 6.42 25.71
C LYS A 615 -16.30 6.68 26.23
N ILE A 616 -17.30 6.34 25.45
CA ILE A 616 -18.72 6.48 25.81
C ILE A 616 -19.11 5.32 26.73
N THR A 617 -19.73 5.63 27.87
CA THR A 617 -20.29 4.64 28.79
C THR A 617 -21.80 4.76 28.87
N ASP A 618 -22.48 3.83 29.53
CA ASP A 618 -23.94 3.81 29.76
C ASP A 618 -24.81 3.65 28.47
N TYR A 619 -24.21 3.30 27.35
CA TYR A 619 -25.00 2.98 26.15
C TYR A 619 -25.87 1.74 26.38
N GLY A 620 -27.15 1.84 26.02
CA GLY A 620 -28.16 0.79 26.28
C GLY A 620 -28.63 0.67 27.74
N LEU A 621 -28.12 1.50 28.66
CA LEU A 621 -28.60 1.51 30.06
C LEU A 621 -30.11 1.72 30.20
N PRO A 622 -30.77 2.64 29.47
CA PRO A 622 -32.21 2.77 29.53
C PRO A 622 -32.96 1.46 29.21
N MET A 623 -32.46 0.69 28.25
CA MET A 623 -33.02 -0.60 27.86
C MET A 623 -32.85 -1.66 28.95
N ILE A 624 -31.66 -1.69 29.58
CA ILE A 624 -31.37 -2.59 30.71
C ILE A 624 -32.33 -2.30 31.87
N LEU A 625 -32.48 -1.04 32.25
CA LEU A 625 -33.36 -0.63 33.36
C LEU A 625 -34.81 -0.97 33.05
N HIS A 626 -35.27 -0.68 31.84
CA HIS A 626 -36.61 -1.03 31.40
C HIS A 626 -36.87 -2.55 31.46
N SER A 627 -35.90 -3.36 30.98
CA SER A 627 -36.03 -4.82 31.02
C SER A 627 -36.07 -5.41 32.41
N GLN A 628 -35.58 -4.67 33.41
CA GLN A 628 -35.63 -5.03 34.85
C GLN A 628 -36.75 -4.33 35.60
N SER A 629 -37.64 -3.57 34.89
CA SER A 629 -38.72 -2.78 35.49
C SER A 629 -38.21 -1.74 36.49
N LEU A 630 -37.00 -1.22 36.26
CA LEU A 630 -36.43 -0.14 37.04
C LEU A 630 -36.68 1.21 36.37
N SER A 631 -36.95 2.25 37.16
CA SER A 631 -37.16 3.61 36.64
C SER A 631 -35.84 4.35 36.49
N LEU A 632 -35.76 5.19 35.46
CA LEU A 632 -34.72 6.19 35.30
C LEU A 632 -34.92 7.34 36.31
N SER A 633 -33.82 7.96 36.73
CA SER A 633 -33.88 9.20 37.52
C SER A 633 -34.48 10.31 36.63
N GLU A 634 -35.45 11.05 37.21
CA GLU A 634 -36.08 12.23 36.61
C GLU A 634 -35.51 13.53 37.18
N ASP A 635 -34.30 13.49 37.75
CA ASP A 635 -33.63 14.70 38.24
C ASP A 635 -33.50 15.73 37.13
N PRO A 636 -34.05 16.95 37.28
CA PRO A 636 -33.93 18.02 36.29
C PRO A 636 -32.50 18.31 35.83
N GLN A 637 -31.52 18.13 36.71
CA GLN A 637 -30.08 18.28 36.34
C GLN A 637 -29.63 17.24 35.30
N GLU A 638 -30.15 16.04 35.39
CA GLU A 638 -29.87 14.96 34.42
C GLU A 638 -30.52 15.17 33.07
N LEU A 639 -31.58 16.00 33.01
CA LEU A 639 -32.39 16.27 31.81
C LEU A 639 -31.85 17.44 30.95
N LEU A 640 -30.86 18.18 31.39
CA LEU A 640 -30.33 19.35 30.67
C LEU A 640 -29.73 19.04 29.29
N TRP A 641 -29.35 17.79 29.03
CA TRP A 641 -28.86 17.32 27.72
C TRP A 641 -29.96 16.73 26.85
N SER A 642 -31.17 16.59 27.37
CA SER A 642 -32.27 15.91 26.70
C SER A 642 -32.90 16.79 25.63
N ALA A 643 -33.23 16.21 24.48
CA ALA A 643 -33.87 16.89 23.37
C ALA A 643 -35.33 17.31 23.70
N PRO A 644 -35.80 18.47 23.18
CA PRO A 644 -37.15 19.01 23.47
C PRO A 644 -38.28 18.03 23.20
N GLU A 645 -38.20 17.28 22.10
CA GLU A 645 -39.21 16.29 21.72
C GLU A 645 -39.29 15.11 22.70
N LEU A 646 -38.15 14.71 23.28
CA LEU A 646 -38.11 13.64 24.28
C LEU A 646 -38.65 14.10 25.63
N LEU A 647 -38.41 15.35 25.97
CA LEU A 647 -38.93 15.97 27.21
C LEU A 647 -40.45 16.17 27.13
N ARG A 648 -41.00 16.51 25.95
CA ARG A 648 -42.47 16.70 25.75
C ARG A 648 -43.21 15.38 25.74
N ASN A 649 -42.68 14.38 25.06
CA ASN A 649 -43.36 13.11 24.81
C ASN A 649 -43.06 12.03 25.88
N SER A 650 -42.24 12.31 26.86
CA SER A 650 -41.79 11.36 27.91
C SER A 650 -41.32 10.03 27.34
N VAL A 651 -40.61 10.07 26.19
CA VAL A 651 -40.09 8.89 25.52
C VAL A 651 -38.90 8.34 26.30
N ARG A 652 -39.07 7.17 26.90
CA ARG A 652 -38.11 6.58 27.82
C ARG A 652 -36.87 5.91 27.15
N GLY A 653 -36.82 5.75 25.83
CA GLY A 653 -35.76 5.00 25.13
C GLY A 653 -34.71 5.85 24.42
N GLY A 654 -34.90 7.19 24.36
CA GLY A 654 -34.05 8.04 23.52
C GLY A 654 -34.36 7.91 22.03
N SER A 655 -33.64 8.67 21.20
CA SER A 655 -33.68 8.57 19.74
C SER A 655 -32.36 9.00 19.12
N PHE A 656 -32.09 8.63 17.89
CA PHE A 656 -30.87 9.05 17.17
C PHE A 656 -30.78 10.58 17.06
N ALA A 657 -31.87 11.24 16.72
CA ALA A 657 -31.94 12.70 16.68
C ALA A 657 -31.80 13.35 18.07
N GLY A 658 -32.29 12.69 19.11
CA GLY A 658 -32.12 13.12 20.51
C GLY A 658 -30.64 13.05 20.94
N ASP A 659 -29.92 12.02 20.57
CA ASP A 659 -28.49 11.89 20.83
C ASP A 659 -27.69 13.00 20.15
N VAL A 660 -28.08 13.42 18.93
CA VAL A 660 -27.46 14.55 18.22
C VAL A 660 -27.69 15.87 18.96
N PHE A 661 -28.87 16.07 19.51
CA PHE A 661 -29.14 17.24 20.37
C PHE A 661 -28.24 17.20 21.62
N SER A 662 -28.19 16.07 22.31
CA SER A 662 -27.33 15.91 23.48
C SER A 662 -25.85 16.18 23.17
N PHE A 663 -25.40 15.76 21.99
CA PHE A 663 -24.05 16.05 21.49
C PHE A 663 -23.81 17.56 21.33
N SER A 664 -24.77 18.34 20.84
CA SER A 664 -24.61 19.80 20.74
C SER A 664 -24.43 20.50 22.09
N ILE A 665 -25.11 20.00 23.13
CA ILE A 665 -24.91 20.49 24.51
C ILE A 665 -23.51 20.13 25.02
N ILE A 666 -22.99 18.93 24.71
CA ILE A 666 -21.62 18.57 25.05
C ILE A 666 -20.59 19.45 24.28
N ILE A 667 -20.85 19.78 23.01
CA ILE A 667 -20.02 20.76 22.28
C ILE A 667 -19.95 22.07 23.05
N GLN A 668 -21.09 22.59 23.54
CA GLN A 668 -21.13 23.81 24.35
C GLN A 668 -20.27 23.67 25.60
N GLU A 669 -20.42 22.57 26.37
CA GLU A 669 -19.61 22.33 27.57
C GLU A 669 -18.10 22.30 27.25
N VAL A 670 -17.70 21.65 26.16
CA VAL A 670 -16.29 21.56 25.72
C VAL A 670 -15.74 22.93 25.30
N ILE A 671 -16.54 23.72 24.60
CA ILE A 671 -16.13 25.06 24.13
C ILE A 671 -15.94 26.00 25.33
N SER A 672 -17.01 26.20 26.12
CA SER A 672 -17.04 27.20 27.19
C SER A 672 -16.41 26.72 28.51
N ARG A 673 -16.18 25.41 28.68
CA ARG A 673 -15.74 24.79 29.94
C ARG A 673 -16.66 25.13 31.12
N THR A 674 -17.93 25.20 30.88
CA THR A 674 -18.99 25.46 31.86
C THR A 674 -20.03 24.36 31.85
N LEU A 675 -20.79 24.25 32.91
CA LEU A 675 -21.95 23.36 32.92
C LEU A 675 -22.99 23.80 31.86
N PRO A 676 -23.85 22.89 31.40
CA PRO A 676 -24.90 23.25 30.47
C PRO A 676 -25.75 24.40 30.99
N TYR A 677 -26.00 25.41 30.16
CA TYR A 677 -26.81 26.58 30.49
C TYR A 677 -26.27 27.44 31.66
N ALA A 678 -25.02 27.27 32.10
CA ALA A 678 -24.47 27.99 33.27
C ALA A 678 -24.56 29.51 33.18
N MET A 679 -24.59 30.07 31.97
CA MET A 679 -24.72 31.53 31.74
C MET A 679 -26.14 32.06 31.99
N MET A 680 -27.10 31.18 32.25
CA MET A 680 -28.51 31.60 32.32
C MET A 680 -28.97 31.93 33.76
N ASP A 681 -28.16 31.68 34.77
CA ASP A 681 -28.45 31.92 36.19
C ASP A 681 -29.84 31.49 36.65
N MET A 682 -30.23 30.30 36.23
CA MET A 682 -31.57 29.71 36.51
C MET A 682 -31.47 28.29 37.03
N PRO A 683 -32.43 27.86 37.83
CA PRO A 683 -32.45 26.47 38.34
C PRO A 683 -32.80 25.48 37.20
N ALA A 684 -32.20 24.28 37.24
CA ALA A 684 -32.34 23.28 36.20
C ALA A 684 -33.79 22.93 35.81
N HIS A 685 -34.70 22.89 36.79
CA HIS A 685 -36.11 22.59 36.50
C HIS A 685 -36.78 23.69 35.63
N GLU A 686 -36.43 24.97 35.82
CA GLU A 686 -36.93 26.06 35.02
C GLU A 686 -36.35 26.03 33.60
N ILE A 687 -35.08 25.70 33.47
CA ILE A 687 -34.43 25.50 32.16
C ILE A 687 -35.14 24.41 31.38
N VAL A 688 -35.39 23.25 32.00
CA VAL A 688 -36.09 22.11 31.39
C VAL A 688 -37.50 22.52 30.92
N GLU A 689 -38.24 23.27 31.73
CA GLU A 689 -39.57 23.73 31.35
C GLU A 689 -39.54 24.74 30.18
N ARG A 690 -38.55 25.61 30.11
CA ARG A 690 -38.39 26.54 28.97
C ARG A 690 -37.98 25.80 27.69
N ILE A 691 -37.19 24.74 27.79
CA ILE A 691 -36.85 23.89 26.64
C ILE A 691 -38.13 23.19 26.09
N LYS A 692 -39.05 22.79 26.97
CA LYS A 692 -40.28 22.14 26.58
C LYS A 692 -41.28 23.09 25.87
N THR A 693 -41.27 24.38 26.18
CA THR A 693 -42.32 25.34 25.81
C THR A 693 -41.85 26.50 24.96
N PRO A 694 -41.30 26.27 23.72
CA PRO A 694 -41.08 27.35 22.77
C PRO A 694 -42.40 27.94 22.25
N PRO A 695 -42.48 29.17 21.75
CA PRO A 695 -41.47 30.24 21.77
C PRO A 695 -41.35 30.96 23.12
N PRO A 696 -40.19 31.59 23.42
CA PRO A 696 -38.97 31.67 22.62
C PRO A 696 -38.14 30.40 22.63
N LEU A 697 -37.35 30.17 21.54
CA LEU A 697 -36.42 29.06 21.46
C LEU A 697 -35.34 29.23 22.54
N PHE A 698 -35.19 28.25 23.41
CA PHE A 698 -34.29 28.30 24.52
C PHE A 698 -33.08 27.38 24.30
N ARG A 699 -31.86 27.98 24.14
CA ARG A 699 -30.60 27.28 23.91
C ARG A 699 -29.46 27.95 24.71
N PRO A 700 -28.38 27.25 24.99
CA PRO A 700 -27.21 27.85 25.64
C PRO A 700 -26.61 28.97 24.79
N VAL A 701 -26.06 30.00 25.44
CA VAL A 701 -25.28 31.07 24.78
C VAL A 701 -23.82 30.67 24.72
N VAL A 702 -23.22 30.76 23.55
CA VAL A 702 -21.78 30.49 23.33
C VAL A 702 -21.17 31.69 22.61
N SER A 703 -20.02 32.16 23.10
CA SER A 703 -19.30 33.27 22.46
C SER A 703 -18.69 32.86 21.13
N VAL A 704 -18.75 33.77 20.14
CA VAL A 704 -18.23 33.52 18.77
C VAL A 704 -16.73 33.34 18.74
N ASP A 705 -16.03 33.87 19.75
CA ASP A 705 -14.55 33.88 19.82
C ASP A 705 -13.98 32.59 20.47
N GLU A 706 -14.84 31.73 21.05
CA GLU A 706 -14.38 30.56 21.81
C GLU A 706 -14.13 29.31 20.96
N ALA A 707 -14.64 29.27 19.72
CA ALA A 707 -14.48 28.15 18.81
C ALA A 707 -14.50 28.58 17.33
N PRO A 708 -14.03 27.71 16.40
CA PRO A 708 -14.18 27.95 14.97
C PRO A 708 -15.63 28.14 14.55
N SER A 709 -15.89 29.10 13.64
CA SER A 709 -17.22 29.43 13.13
C SER A 709 -17.95 28.21 12.57
N GLU A 710 -17.22 27.31 11.89
CA GLU A 710 -17.77 26.08 11.34
C GLU A 710 -18.23 25.10 12.43
N CYS A 711 -17.55 25.07 13.58
CA CYS A 711 -17.96 24.27 14.73
C CYS A 711 -19.21 24.82 15.37
N LEU A 712 -19.32 26.14 15.48
CA LEU A 712 -20.53 26.81 15.98
C LEU A 712 -21.72 26.60 15.04
N SER A 713 -21.50 26.61 13.73
CA SER A 713 -22.52 26.30 12.74
C SER A 713 -23.02 24.86 12.90
N LEU A 714 -22.10 23.89 13.01
CA LEU A 714 -22.44 22.48 13.22
C LEU A 714 -23.23 22.30 14.53
N MET A 715 -22.81 22.96 15.62
CA MET A 715 -23.54 22.92 16.90
C MET A 715 -24.97 23.43 16.74
N ASN A 716 -25.17 24.52 16.00
CA ASN A 716 -26.49 25.10 15.72
C ASN A 716 -27.38 24.15 14.89
N GLU A 717 -26.81 23.43 13.94
CA GLU A 717 -27.53 22.38 13.20
C GLU A 717 -27.94 21.22 14.10
N CYS A 718 -27.07 20.79 15.00
CA CYS A 718 -27.30 19.65 15.90
C CYS A 718 -28.42 19.90 16.93
N TRP A 719 -28.62 21.14 17.42
CA TRP A 719 -29.70 21.44 18.37
C TRP A 719 -30.95 22.07 17.73
N ASN A 720 -31.13 21.85 16.42
CA ASN A 720 -32.32 22.31 15.74
C ASN A 720 -33.59 21.81 16.47
N GLU A 721 -34.63 22.67 16.53
CA GLU A 721 -35.88 22.31 17.18
C GLU A 721 -36.56 21.12 16.51
N ASP A 722 -36.52 21.09 15.18
CA ASP A 722 -37.04 19.99 14.37
C ASP A 722 -36.02 18.84 14.33
N PRO A 723 -36.34 17.65 14.91
CA PRO A 723 -35.44 16.52 14.92
C PRO A 723 -35.02 16.02 13.53
N SER A 724 -35.90 16.22 12.51
CA SER A 724 -35.62 15.76 11.13
C SER A 724 -34.58 16.60 10.41
N LYS A 725 -34.27 17.80 10.90
CA LYS A 725 -33.27 18.71 10.34
C LYS A 725 -31.90 18.54 10.98
N ARG A 726 -31.77 17.74 12.03
CA ARG A 726 -30.51 17.46 12.67
C ARG A 726 -29.70 16.50 11.82
N PRO A 727 -28.39 16.74 11.63
CA PRO A 727 -27.51 15.85 10.85
C PRO A 727 -27.33 14.51 11.54
N SER A 728 -27.03 13.46 10.75
CA SER A 728 -26.63 12.16 11.32
C SER A 728 -25.18 12.22 11.85
N PHE A 729 -24.79 11.29 12.75
CA PHE A 729 -23.37 11.22 13.20
C PHE A 729 -22.40 10.87 12.06
N ASP A 730 -22.85 10.31 10.95
CA ASP A 730 -22.02 10.15 9.75
C ASP A 730 -21.74 11.49 9.05
N ASP A 731 -22.74 12.35 8.96
CA ASP A 731 -22.61 13.69 8.38
C ASP A 731 -21.80 14.61 9.30
N ILE A 732 -22.07 14.55 10.61
CA ILE A 732 -21.28 15.25 11.64
C ILE A 732 -19.80 14.85 11.53
N PHE A 733 -19.50 13.57 11.38
CA PHE A 733 -18.13 13.08 11.23
C PHE A 733 -17.43 13.70 10.00
N LYS A 734 -18.11 13.75 8.85
CA LYS A 734 -17.58 14.33 7.61
C LYS A 734 -17.30 15.83 7.78
N GLN A 735 -18.27 16.58 8.30
CA GLN A 735 -18.15 18.02 8.54
C GLN A 735 -17.05 18.33 9.55
N PHE A 736 -17.04 17.65 10.70
CA PHE A 736 -16.06 17.91 11.76
C PHE A 736 -14.62 17.56 11.34
N ARG A 737 -14.46 16.53 10.50
CA ARG A 737 -13.16 16.21 9.88
C ARG A 737 -12.68 17.32 8.95
N GLY A 738 -13.58 18.02 8.26
CA GLY A 738 -13.28 19.20 7.44
C GLY A 738 -12.74 20.34 8.27
N ILE A 739 -13.38 20.67 9.40
CA ILE A 739 -12.99 21.72 10.35
C ILE A 739 -11.56 21.48 10.86
N ASN A 740 -11.18 20.26 11.14
CA ASN A 740 -9.84 19.92 11.65
C ASN A 740 -8.74 19.91 10.58
N ARG A 741 -9.09 19.71 9.28
CA ARG A 741 -8.12 19.77 8.17
C ARG A 741 -7.76 21.22 7.78
N GLY A 742 -8.71 22.15 7.82
CA GLY A 742 -8.49 23.54 7.43
C GLY A 742 -7.53 24.33 8.33
N LYS A 743 -7.07 23.77 9.47
CA LYS A 743 -6.09 24.39 10.38
C LYS A 743 -4.69 23.74 10.37
N ARG A 744 -4.45 22.79 9.46
CA ARG A 744 -3.10 22.22 9.22
C ARG A 744 -2.40 22.79 7.99
N ALA A 745 -3.01 23.77 7.30
CA ALA A 745 -2.43 24.53 6.20
C ALA A 745 -1.90 25.89 6.72
#